data_c7a61fda97548ce6aedf6162ea4a2d53
#
_entry.id   c7a61fda97548ce6aedf6162ea4a2d53
#
_cell.length_a   1.000
_cell.length_b   1.000
_cell.length_c   1.000
_cell.angle_alpha   90.00
_cell.angle_beta   90.00
_cell.angle_gamma   90.00
#
_symmetry.space_group_name_H-M   'P 1'
#
loop_
_entity.id
_entity.type
_entity.pdbx_description
1 polymer ?
#
loop_
_entity_poly.entity_id
_entity_poly.type
_entity_poly.pdbx_seq_one_letter_code
_entity_poly.pdbx_strand_id
1 'polypeptide(L)'
;MARKTPIERYRNIGISAHIDAGKTTTTERILFYTGVTHKLGEVHDGAATTDWMEQEQERGITITSAAVTCFWKGMDMSYPEHRFNIIDTPGHVDFTIEVERSMRVLDGACMVYCAVGGVQPQSETVWRQANKYKVPRLAFVNKMDRTGANFYKVYDQMRLRLKANPVPVVIPIGAEDNFKGVVDLVKMKAIIWDEASQGMKFEYEDIPADLVETANKWRENLVESAAEASEDLMNKYLEEGTLSEEDVKAGIRARTLSTEIQPMLCGTAFKNKGVQRMLDAVIDYLPSPVDIPDVAGTDPEDEEKKLTRKADDGEKFSALAFKLMTDPFVGQLTFVRVYSGVLSKGDTVYNSVKGKKERIGRIVQMMANDRIEVDEIRAGDIAACVGLKDVTTGETLCDVASPIVLERMVFPEPVIAQAVEPKSKADQEKMGIALSRLAAEDPSFRVRSDEESGQTIIAGMGELHLEIIVDRMKREFNVEANVGKPQVAYRETIRQKVVDVDGKFVRQSGGKGQYGHVVFTVEPQEPGKGFEFVDAIKGGVVPREYIPAVEKGVIEALTSGVLAGYPVVDVKVTLTFGSYHDVDSNEMAFKMAAIFGFKEAARKASPVILEPMMAVEVETPEDYAGTVMGDLSSRRGMVQGMDDMVGGGKAIKAEVPLSEMFGYATSLRSQTQGRATYTMEFKHYAEAPRNVAEAIVASRAKA
;
A
#
# COMPACT_ATOMS: atom_id res chain seq x y z
N MET A 1 29.74 -4.26 -18.45
CA MET A 1 29.46 -3.25 -19.50
C MET A 1 29.18 -1.91 -18.85
N ALA A 2 29.39 -0.79 -19.57
CA ALA A 2 29.02 0.52 -19.03
C ALA A 2 27.49 0.68 -18.95
N ARG A 3 27.00 1.43 -17.97
CA ARG A 3 25.60 1.78 -17.82
C ARG A 3 25.11 2.56 -19.05
N LYS A 4 23.98 2.16 -19.64
CA LYS A 4 23.43 2.84 -20.83
C LYS A 4 22.86 4.22 -20.50
N THR A 5 22.10 4.31 -19.41
CA THR A 5 21.55 5.57 -18.91
C THR A 5 22.19 5.87 -17.56
N PRO A 6 22.76 7.07 -17.35
CA PRO A 6 23.29 7.46 -16.04
C PRO A 6 22.20 7.37 -14.96
N ILE A 7 22.57 6.94 -13.76
CA ILE A 7 21.62 6.73 -12.65
C ILE A 7 20.88 8.03 -12.26
N GLU A 8 21.49 9.17 -12.42
CA GLU A 8 20.91 10.50 -12.17
C GLU A 8 19.73 10.81 -13.12
N ARG A 9 19.62 10.08 -14.22
CA ARG A 9 18.55 10.20 -15.21
C ARG A 9 17.46 9.14 -15.06
N TYR A 10 17.50 8.32 -14.01
CA TYR A 10 16.42 7.41 -13.67
C TYR A 10 15.35 8.14 -12.87
N ARG A 11 14.07 7.79 -13.15
CA ARG A 11 12.92 8.23 -12.37
C ARG A 11 12.03 7.03 -12.11
N ASN A 12 12.03 6.55 -10.88
CA ASN A 12 11.12 5.50 -10.43
C ASN A 12 9.92 6.17 -9.78
N ILE A 13 8.84 6.29 -10.54
CA ILE A 13 7.68 7.08 -10.15
C ILE A 13 6.41 6.23 -10.11
N GLY A 14 5.54 6.53 -9.15
CA GLY A 14 4.20 5.99 -9.07
C GLY A 14 3.17 6.99 -9.54
N ILE A 15 2.14 6.48 -10.20
CA ILE A 15 0.94 7.23 -10.52
C ILE A 15 -0.13 6.75 -9.54
N SER A 16 -0.59 7.64 -8.68
CA SER A 16 -1.58 7.35 -7.64
C SER A 16 -2.74 8.34 -7.68
N ALA A 17 -3.93 7.86 -7.41
CA ALA A 17 -5.14 8.69 -7.43
C ALA A 17 -6.28 7.98 -6.69
N HIS A 18 -7.33 8.73 -6.37
CA HIS A 18 -8.61 8.13 -6.04
C HIS A 18 -9.29 7.55 -7.30
N ILE A 19 -10.31 6.74 -7.08
CA ILE A 19 -11.12 6.15 -8.15
C ILE A 19 -11.69 7.27 -9.03
N ASP A 20 -11.71 7.06 -10.34
CA ASP A 20 -12.23 7.98 -11.34
C ASP A 20 -11.50 9.33 -11.48
N ALA A 21 -10.32 9.50 -10.88
CA ALA A 21 -9.52 10.70 -11.13
C ALA A 21 -8.84 10.73 -12.53
N GLY A 22 -8.87 9.61 -13.24
CA GLY A 22 -8.24 9.47 -14.55
C GLY A 22 -6.80 9.01 -14.50
N LYS A 23 -6.45 8.23 -13.49
CA LYS A 23 -5.10 7.67 -13.29
C LYS A 23 -4.64 6.84 -14.49
N THR A 24 -5.41 5.82 -14.87
CA THR A 24 -5.07 4.92 -15.97
C THR A 24 -5.00 5.68 -17.29
N THR A 25 -5.92 6.60 -17.56
CA THR A 25 -5.87 7.46 -18.75
C THR A 25 -4.58 8.29 -18.77
N THR A 26 -4.17 8.84 -17.64
CA THR A 26 -2.91 9.58 -17.51
C THR A 26 -1.70 8.70 -17.84
N THR A 27 -1.65 7.50 -17.29
CA THR A 27 -0.58 6.51 -17.55
C THR A 27 -0.55 6.14 -19.03
N GLU A 28 -1.68 5.86 -19.64
CA GLU A 28 -1.77 5.54 -21.08
C GLU A 28 -1.26 6.70 -21.96
N ARG A 29 -1.55 7.94 -21.59
CA ARG A 29 -1.01 9.13 -22.31
C ARG A 29 0.50 9.25 -22.15
N ILE A 30 1.03 8.95 -20.98
CA ILE A 30 2.50 8.90 -20.76
C ILE A 30 3.12 7.87 -21.69
N LEU A 31 2.58 6.67 -21.79
CA LEU A 31 3.09 5.61 -22.68
C LEU A 31 3.00 6.00 -24.14
N PHE A 32 1.94 6.68 -24.53
CA PHE A 32 1.78 7.19 -25.89
C PHE A 32 2.82 8.28 -26.25
N TYR A 33 2.98 9.30 -25.41
CA TYR A 33 3.94 10.38 -25.66
C TYR A 33 5.40 9.96 -25.58
N THR A 34 5.70 8.92 -24.83
CA THR A 34 7.04 8.33 -24.74
C THR A 34 7.33 7.30 -25.84
N GLY A 35 6.37 7.05 -26.73
CA GLY A 35 6.52 6.16 -27.90
C GLY A 35 6.45 4.67 -27.58
N VAL A 36 6.05 4.28 -26.36
CA VAL A 36 5.90 2.87 -25.95
C VAL A 36 4.66 2.26 -26.60
N THR A 37 3.59 3.03 -26.76
CA THR A 37 2.38 2.61 -27.47
C THR A 37 2.16 3.50 -28.70
N HIS A 38 1.60 2.93 -29.76
CA HIS A 38 1.31 3.65 -31.01
C HIS A 38 -0.14 4.09 -31.12
N LYS A 39 -0.99 3.64 -30.20
CA LYS A 39 -2.40 3.99 -30.13
C LYS A 39 -2.74 4.44 -28.71
N LEU A 40 -3.68 5.38 -28.63
CA LEU A 40 -4.24 5.76 -27.34
C LEU A 40 -5.14 4.64 -26.82
N GLY A 41 -4.78 4.03 -25.69
CA GLY A 41 -5.63 3.11 -24.95
C GLY A 41 -6.70 3.86 -24.17
N GLU A 42 -7.95 3.46 -24.28
CA GLU A 42 -9.06 4.02 -23.52
C GLU A 42 -9.58 2.99 -22.51
N VAL A 43 -9.75 3.43 -21.27
CA VAL A 43 -10.23 2.58 -20.16
C VAL A 43 -11.63 2.05 -20.43
N HIS A 44 -12.50 2.90 -20.98
CA HIS A 44 -13.89 2.53 -21.27
C HIS A 44 -14.02 1.49 -22.39
N ASP A 45 -13.02 1.38 -23.26
CA ASP A 45 -12.98 0.41 -24.34
C ASP A 45 -12.21 -0.87 -23.94
N GLY A 46 -11.73 -0.98 -22.69
CA GLY A 46 -10.93 -2.10 -22.22
C GLY A 46 -9.57 -2.22 -22.95
N ALA A 47 -9.08 -1.13 -23.52
CA ALA A 47 -7.86 -1.12 -24.33
C ALA A 47 -6.63 -0.56 -23.61
N ALA A 48 -6.72 -0.34 -22.29
CA ALA A 48 -5.62 0.18 -21.51
C ALA A 48 -4.49 -0.86 -21.33
N THR A 49 -3.27 -0.47 -21.66
CA THR A 49 -2.09 -1.35 -21.61
C THR A 49 -1.71 -1.78 -20.19
N THR A 50 -1.94 -0.91 -19.21
CA THR A 50 -1.61 -1.16 -17.81
C THR A 50 -2.65 -2.02 -17.08
N ASP A 51 -3.87 -2.10 -17.60
CA ASP A 51 -4.94 -2.96 -17.09
C ASP A 51 -4.88 -4.33 -17.79
N TRP A 52 -3.94 -5.16 -17.35
CA TRP A 52 -3.67 -6.46 -17.99
C TRP A 52 -4.62 -7.57 -17.56
N MET A 53 -5.28 -7.42 -16.41
CA MET A 53 -6.29 -8.37 -15.95
C MET A 53 -7.64 -8.09 -16.63
N GLU A 54 -8.30 -9.15 -17.07
CA GLU A 54 -9.65 -9.06 -17.66
C GLU A 54 -10.64 -8.36 -16.72
N GLN A 55 -10.53 -8.61 -15.42
CA GLN A 55 -11.33 -7.95 -14.38
C GLN A 55 -11.08 -6.44 -14.27
N GLU A 56 -9.83 -5.99 -14.47
CA GLU A 56 -9.50 -4.56 -14.50
C GLU A 56 -10.20 -3.88 -15.69
N GLN A 57 -10.17 -4.53 -16.86
CA GLN A 57 -10.80 -4.04 -18.06
C GLN A 57 -12.33 -4.00 -17.94
N GLU A 58 -12.94 -5.06 -17.41
CA GLU A 58 -14.39 -5.13 -17.21
C GLU A 58 -14.93 -4.13 -16.19
N ARG A 59 -14.19 -3.91 -15.11
CA ARG A 59 -14.59 -3.04 -14.01
C ARG A 59 -14.14 -1.59 -14.18
N GLY A 60 -13.19 -1.34 -15.08
CA GLY A 60 -12.57 -0.02 -15.28
C GLY A 60 -11.78 0.48 -14.08
N ILE A 61 -11.24 -0.41 -13.26
CA ILE A 61 -10.43 -0.09 -12.08
C ILE A 61 -9.10 -0.84 -12.11
N THR A 62 -8.05 -0.22 -11.61
CA THR A 62 -6.76 -0.88 -11.41
C THR A 62 -6.81 -1.73 -10.13
N ILE A 63 -6.52 -3.01 -10.24
CA ILE A 63 -6.51 -3.98 -9.14
C ILE A 63 -5.09 -4.25 -8.69
N THR A 64 -4.18 -4.46 -9.63
CA THR A 64 -2.78 -4.73 -9.37
C THR A 64 -1.89 -3.65 -9.96
N SER A 65 -0.75 -3.36 -9.32
CA SER A 65 0.22 -2.43 -9.87
C SER A 65 0.89 -3.01 -11.11
N ALA A 66 0.99 -2.21 -12.16
CA ALA A 66 1.78 -2.51 -13.34
C ALA A 66 3.05 -1.66 -13.35
N ALA A 67 4.19 -2.26 -13.67
CA ALA A 67 5.47 -1.54 -13.80
C ALA A 67 5.89 -1.51 -15.27
N VAL A 68 6.08 -0.32 -15.82
CA VAL A 68 6.41 -0.12 -17.23
C VAL A 68 7.61 0.82 -17.35
N THR A 69 8.55 0.48 -18.22
CA THR A 69 9.71 1.32 -18.53
C THR A 69 9.46 2.15 -19.80
N CYS A 70 9.79 3.45 -19.73
CA CYS A 70 9.73 4.35 -20.89
C CYS A 70 10.85 5.41 -20.80
N PHE A 71 11.00 6.20 -21.89
CA PHE A 71 12.05 7.20 -22.01
C PHE A 71 11.47 8.56 -22.39
N TRP A 72 12.02 9.62 -21.84
CA TRP A 72 11.57 10.99 -22.11
C TRP A 72 12.74 11.96 -22.24
N LYS A 73 12.65 12.89 -23.22
CA LYS A 73 13.65 13.92 -23.53
C LYS A 73 13.12 15.35 -23.38
N GLY A 74 11.93 15.51 -22.83
CA GLY A 74 11.23 16.80 -22.73
C GLY A 74 10.27 17.05 -23.88
N MET A 75 9.30 17.96 -23.66
CA MET A 75 8.31 18.39 -24.67
C MET A 75 8.97 18.91 -25.95
N ASP A 76 10.03 19.70 -25.77
CA ASP A 76 10.79 20.37 -26.82
C ASP A 76 12.14 19.68 -27.11
N MET A 77 12.32 18.45 -26.62
CA MET A 77 13.53 17.65 -26.80
C MET A 77 14.78 18.32 -26.19
N SER A 78 14.63 19.22 -25.23
CA SER A 78 15.73 19.98 -24.63
C SER A 78 16.46 19.23 -23.48
N TYR A 79 15.90 18.14 -23.01
CA TYR A 79 16.53 17.33 -21.96
C TYR A 79 17.35 16.18 -22.56
N PRO A 80 18.40 15.74 -21.89
CA PRO A 80 19.00 14.43 -22.18
C PRO A 80 17.99 13.33 -21.88
N GLU A 81 18.14 12.18 -22.54
CA GLU A 81 17.22 11.05 -22.34
C GLU A 81 17.20 10.59 -20.89
N HIS A 82 16.01 10.57 -20.30
CA HIS A 82 15.72 10.06 -18.98
C HIS A 82 14.97 8.74 -19.10
N ARG A 83 15.26 7.82 -18.18
CA ARG A 83 14.59 6.52 -18.09
C ARG A 83 13.58 6.57 -16.96
N PHE A 84 12.33 6.33 -17.28
CA PHE A 84 11.23 6.27 -16.33
C PHE A 84 10.79 4.82 -16.10
N ASN A 85 10.74 4.40 -14.86
CA ASN A 85 10.00 3.22 -14.43
C ASN A 85 8.73 3.71 -13.77
N ILE A 86 7.59 3.44 -14.39
CA ILE A 86 6.28 3.92 -13.95
C ILE A 86 5.53 2.77 -13.32
N ILE A 87 5.05 2.97 -12.10
CA ILE A 87 4.19 2.03 -11.39
C ILE A 87 2.81 2.65 -11.28
N ASP A 88 1.84 2.04 -11.95
CA ASP A 88 0.43 2.40 -11.87
C ASP A 88 -0.20 1.66 -10.69
N THR A 89 -0.71 2.38 -9.69
CA THR A 89 -1.21 1.81 -8.43
C THR A 89 -2.73 1.84 -8.35
N PRO A 90 -3.37 0.87 -7.67
CA PRO A 90 -4.81 0.91 -7.44
C PRO A 90 -5.25 2.14 -6.66
N GLY A 91 -6.46 2.61 -6.92
CA GLY A 91 -7.09 3.68 -6.16
C GLY A 91 -8.11 3.22 -5.12
N HIS A 92 -8.45 1.94 -5.09
CA HIS A 92 -9.47 1.40 -4.19
C HIS A 92 -8.89 0.96 -2.85
N VAL A 93 -9.60 1.23 -1.77
CA VAL A 93 -9.16 0.95 -0.38
C VAL A 93 -8.91 -0.53 -0.10
N ASP A 94 -9.62 -1.44 -0.76
CA ASP A 94 -9.41 -2.88 -0.61
C ASP A 94 -8.03 -3.34 -1.13
N PHE A 95 -7.39 -2.51 -1.96
CA PHE A 95 -6.06 -2.76 -2.52
C PHE A 95 -4.96 -1.89 -1.91
N THR A 96 -5.14 -1.45 -0.69
CA THR A 96 -4.18 -0.62 0.06
C THR A 96 -2.78 -1.23 0.07
N ILE A 97 -2.68 -2.55 0.06
CA ILE A 97 -1.40 -3.25 0.03
C ILE A 97 -0.60 -3.01 -1.26
N GLU A 98 -1.28 -2.90 -2.40
CA GLU A 98 -0.60 -2.59 -3.67
C GLU A 98 -0.03 -1.17 -3.66
N VAL A 99 -0.74 -0.25 -3.02
CA VAL A 99 -0.24 1.12 -2.80
C VAL A 99 0.96 1.11 -1.84
N GLU A 100 0.88 0.36 -0.75
CA GLU A 100 1.96 0.20 0.24
C GLU A 100 3.24 -0.35 -0.42
N ARG A 101 3.12 -1.40 -1.22
CA ARG A 101 4.23 -1.98 -1.98
C ARG A 101 4.87 -0.96 -2.92
N SER A 102 4.04 -0.25 -3.65
CA SER A 102 4.50 0.76 -4.60
C SER A 102 5.24 1.89 -3.88
N MET A 103 4.66 2.45 -2.84
CA MET A 103 5.27 3.54 -2.07
C MET A 103 6.60 3.16 -1.44
N ARG A 104 6.78 1.88 -1.08
CA ARG A 104 8.04 1.39 -0.51
C ARG A 104 9.20 1.43 -1.50
N VAL A 105 8.94 1.20 -2.78
CA VAL A 105 9.98 1.06 -3.82
C VAL A 105 10.10 2.25 -4.76
N LEU A 106 9.17 3.19 -4.70
CA LEU A 106 9.19 4.42 -5.48
C LEU A 106 10.17 5.43 -4.91
N ASP A 107 10.77 6.22 -5.79
CA ASP A 107 11.57 7.38 -5.41
C ASP A 107 10.73 8.66 -5.41
N GLY A 108 9.73 8.75 -6.27
CA GLY A 108 8.80 9.86 -6.35
C GLY A 108 7.41 9.42 -6.79
N ALA A 109 6.42 10.28 -6.63
CA ALA A 109 5.05 9.98 -6.99
C ALA A 109 4.37 11.16 -7.70
N CYS A 110 3.49 10.83 -8.65
CA CYS A 110 2.54 11.76 -9.25
C CYS A 110 1.15 11.47 -8.66
N MET A 111 0.62 12.41 -7.91
CA MET A 111 -0.71 12.33 -7.33
C MET A 111 -1.70 13.00 -8.29
N VAL A 112 -2.62 12.21 -8.83
CA VAL A 112 -3.64 12.69 -9.76
C VAL A 112 -4.93 13.01 -9.00
N TYR A 113 -5.41 14.24 -9.16
CA TYR A 113 -6.66 14.72 -8.56
C TYR A 113 -7.67 15.05 -9.66
N CYS A 114 -8.94 14.83 -9.38
CA CYS A 114 -10.00 15.29 -10.26
C CYS A 114 -10.30 16.77 -10.03
N ALA A 115 -10.32 17.58 -11.09
CA ALA A 115 -10.63 19.01 -10.98
C ALA A 115 -12.06 19.30 -10.47
N VAL A 116 -12.96 18.34 -10.63
CA VAL A 116 -14.35 18.41 -10.15
C VAL A 116 -14.48 17.83 -8.73
N GLY A 117 -14.05 16.57 -8.54
CA GLY A 117 -14.16 15.87 -7.27
C GLY A 117 -13.17 16.34 -6.19
N GLY A 118 -12.04 16.88 -6.60
CA GLY A 118 -11.00 17.38 -5.71
C GLY A 118 -10.33 16.29 -4.88
N VAL A 119 -9.99 16.63 -3.63
CA VAL A 119 -9.40 15.71 -2.67
C VAL A 119 -10.50 14.85 -2.06
N GLN A 120 -10.36 13.53 -2.19
CA GLN A 120 -11.30 12.55 -1.65
C GLN A 120 -10.64 11.72 -0.53
N PRO A 121 -11.39 10.95 0.28
CA PRO A 121 -10.83 10.14 1.38
C PRO A 121 -9.73 9.18 0.95
N GLN A 122 -9.87 8.56 -0.22
CA GLN A 122 -8.83 7.70 -0.79
C GLN A 122 -7.54 8.47 -1.09
N SER A 123 -7.66 9.73 -1.51
CA SER A 123 -6.49 10.62 -1.68
C SER A 123 -5.76 10.85 -0.36
N GLU A 124 -6.51 10.99 0.74
CA GLU A 124 -5.93 11.16 2.08
C GLU A 124 -5.17 9.91 2.53
N THR A 125 -5.71 8.73 2.26
CA THR A 125 -5.06 7.45 2.60
C THR A 125 -3.74 7.27 1.84
N VAL A 126 -3.76 7.49 0.53
CA VAL A 126 -2.55 7.42 -0.30
C VAL A 126 -1.52 8.48 0.13
N TRP A 127 -1.98 9.68 0.48
CA TRP A 127 -1.12 10.75 0.97
C TRP A 127 -0.43 10.38 2.29
N ARG A 128 -1.15 9.77 3.24
CA ARG A 128 -0.55 9.27 4.49
C ARG A 128 0.51 8.21 4.23
N GLN A 129 0.27 7.30 3.30
CA GLN A 129 1.25 6.28 2.92
C GLN A 129 2.50 6.91 2.29
N ALA A 130 2.33 7.90 1.42
CA ALA A 130 3.45 8.65 0.86
C ALA A 130 4.25 9.41 1.94
N ASN A 131 3.58 9.95 2.95
CA ASN A 131 4.24 10.57 4.10
C ASN A 131 5.03 9.56 4.93
N LYS A 132 4.47 8.38 5.16
CA LYS A 132 5.12 7.29 5.89
C LYS A 132 6.48 6.92 5.30
N TYR A 133 6.54 6.82 3.98
CA TYR A 133 7.78 6.49 3.25
C TYR A 133 8.57 7.71 2.79
N LYS A 134 8.15 8.92 3.17
CA LYS A 134 8.80 10.19 2.81
C LYS A 134 9.03 10.33 1.29
N VAL A 135 8.04 9.94 0.51
CA VAL A 135 8.11 9.98 -0.95
C VAL A 135 7.87 11.40 -1.45
N PRO A 136 8.85 12.04 -2.11
CA PRO A 136 8.62 13.29 -2.82
C PRO A 136 7.55 13.13 -3.87
N ARG A 137 6.69 14.15 -4.02
CA ARG A 137 5.55 14.05 -4.93
C ARG A 137 5.21 15.37 -5.59
N LEU A 138 4.61 15.26 -6.78
CA LEU A 138 3.92 16.34 -7.45
C LEU A 138 2.43 16.04 -7.56
N ALA A 139 1.64 17.06 -7.78
CA ALA A 139 0.20 16.96 -7.95
C ALA A 139 -0.19 17.32 -9.39
N PHE A 140 -1.05 16.53 -9.99
CA PHE A 140 -1.61 16.77 -11.31
C PHE A 140 -3.13 16.82 -11.22
N VAL A 141 -3.70 17.99 -11.45
CA VAL A 141 -5.15 18.21 -11.44
C VAL A 141 -5.68 17.89 -12.84
N ASN A 142 -6.29 16.73 -12.96
CA ASN A 142 -6.81 16.18 -14.20
C ASN A 142 -8.27 16.53 -14.42
N LYS A 143 -8.77 16.31 -15.62
CA LYS A 143 -10.18 16.54 -16.02
C LYS A 143 -10.59 18.02 -15.95
N MET A 144 -9.69 18.91 -16.29
CA MET A 144 -9.98 20.35 -16.38
C MET A 144 -11.03 20.71 -17.43
N ASP A 145 -11.33 19.80 -18.35
CA ASP A 145 -12.36 19.91 -19.38
C ASP A 145 -13.79 19.59 -18.90
N ARG A 146 -13.92 19.02 -17.69
CA ARG A 146 -15.22 18.62 -17.14
C ARG A 146 -15.98 19.80 -16.54
N THR A 147 -17.31 19.74 -16.65
CA THR A 147 -18.21 20.72 -16.00
C THR A 147 -18.00 20.74 -14.49
N GLY A 148 -17.81 21.93 -13.93
CA GLY A 148 -17.49 22.12 -12.52
C GLY A 148 -16.00 22.03 -12.18
N ALA A 149 -15.13 21.89 -13.19
CA ALA A 149 -13.67 21.85 -12.96
C ALA A 149 -13.16 23.17 -12.37
N ASN A 150 -12.37 23.06 -11.29
CA ASN A 150 -11.80 24.22 -10.60
C ASN A 150 -10.43 23.85 -9.99
N PHE A 151 -9.38 24.34 -10.61
CA PHE A 151 -8.00 24.12 -10.16
C PHE A 151 -7.73 24.70 -8.75
N TYR A 152 -8.19 25.90 -8.50
CA TYR A 152 -7.93 26.60 -7.23
C TYR A 152 -8.71 26.01 -6.06
N LYS A 153 -9.84 25.42 -6.31
CA LYS A 153 -10.58 24.61 -5.34
C LYS A 153 -9.74 23.43 -4.85
N VAL A 154 -9.10 22.72 -5.79
CA VAL A 154 -8.22 21.57 -5.46
C VAL A 154 -7.00 22.03 -4.68
N TYR A 155 -6.42 23.18 -5.06
CA TYR A 155 -5.34 23.81 -4.30
C TYR A 155 -5.71 24.06 -2.83
N ASP A 156 -6.86 24.66 -2.58
CA ASP A 156 -7.34 24.92 -1.23
C ASP A 156 -7.62 23.63 -0.45
N GLN A 157 -8.22 22.61 -1.09
CA GLN A 157 -8.50 21.33 -0.47
C GLN A 157 -7.21 20.57 -0.10
N MET A 158 -6.18 20.62 -0.94
CA MET A 158 -4.89 20.02 -0.61
C MET A 158 -4.30 20.63 0.65
N ARG A 159 -4.39 21.94 0.82
CA ARG A 159 -3.92 22.63 2.02
C ARG A 159 -4.73 22.27 3.27
N LEU A 160 -6.04 22.24 3.16
CA LEU A 160 -6.94 22.00 4.28
C LEU A 160 -7.02 20.52 4.69
N ARG A 161 -7.22 19.62 3.73
CA ARG A 161 -7.46 18.20 4.01
C ARG A 161 -6.18 17.39 4.13
N LEU A 162 -5.19 17.64 3.25
CA LEU A 162 -3.93 16.88 3.21
C LEU A 162 -2.84 17.51 4.07
N LYS A 163 -3.04 18.73 4.56
CA LYS A 163 -2.00 19.53 5.22
C LYS A 163 -0.77 19.68 4.31
N ALA A 164 -1.00 19.67 3.00
CA ALA A 164 0.01 19.83 1.99
C ALA A 164 0.43 21.30 1.82
N ASN A 165 1.54 21.51 1.14
CA ASN A 165 2.02 22.80 0.71
C ASN A 165 2.17 22.83 -0.82
N PRO A 166 1.05 22.83 -1.57
CA PRO A 166 1.10 22.81 -3.03
C PRO A 166 1.64 24.14 -3.56
N VAL A 167 2.52 24.05 -4.55
CA VAL A 167 3.10 25.20 -5.24
C VAL A 167 2.82 25.06 -6.74
N PRO A 168 1.85 25.81 -7.28
CA PRO A 168 1.58 25.78 -8.71
C PRO A 168 2.80 26.18 -9.53
N VAL A 169 3.19 25.32 -10.46
CA VAL A 169 4.22 25.63 -11.49
C VAL A 169 3.58 25.93 -12.83
N VAL A 170 2.30 25.57 -12.98
CA VAL A 170 1.43 26.01 -14.08
C VAL A 170 0.08 26.42 -13.49
N ILE A 171 -0.65 27.26 -14.21
CA ILE A 171 -2.06 27.59 -13.94
C ILE A 171 -2.88 27.32 -15.20
N PRO A 172 -4.18 26.99 -15.08
CA PRO A 172 -5.00 26.69 -16.25
C PRO A 172 -5.35 27.95 -17.06
N ILE A 173 -5.47 27.76 -18.38
CA ILE A 173 -6.07 28.74 -19.30
C ILE A 173 -7.51 28.31 -19.55
N GLY A 174 -8.45 28.92 -18.84
CA GLY A 174 -9.85 28.53 -18.87
C GLY A 174 -10.16 27.28 -18.05
N ALA A 175 -11.39 26.85 -18.09
CA ALA A 175 -11.88 25.64 -17.44
C ALA A 175 -13.07 25.10 -18.23
N GLU A 176 -13.46 23.86 -18.01
CA GLU A 176 -14.55 23.18 -18.68
C GLU A 176 -14.31 23.17 -20.21
N ASP A 177 -15.33 23.47 -21.01
CA ASP A 177 -15.20 23.51 -22.47
C ASP A 177 -14.23 24.59 -22.98
N ASN A 178 -13.90 25.57 -22.15
CA ASN A 178 -12.96 26.65 -22.44
C ASN A 178 -11.52 26.35 -22.04
N PHE A 179 -11.25 25.17 -21.50
CA PHE A 179 -9.88 24.77 -21.17
C PHE A 179 -9.04 24.58 -22.43
N LYS A 180 -8.05 25.45 -22.63
CA LYS A 180 -7.21 25.49 -23.85
C LYS A 180 -5.79 24.98 -23.63
N GLY A 181 -5.26 25.17 -22.46
CA GLY A 181 -3.88 24.87 -22.14
C GLY A 181 -3.52 25.40 -20.76
N VAL A 182 -2.25 25.67 -20.56
CA VAL A 182 -1.71 26.15 -19.28
C VAL A 182 -0.78 27.34 -19.46
N VAL A 183 -0.65 28.15 -18.41
CA VAL A 183 0.42 29.15 -18.31
C VAL A 183 1.56 28.50 -17.53
N ASP A 184 2.72 28.34 -18.15
CA ASP A 184 3.93 27.90 -17.49
C ASP A 184 4.53 29.06 -16.69
N LEU A 185 4.43 29.00 -15.37
CA LEU A 185 4.89 30.06 -14.47
C LEU A 185 6.42 30.14 -14.37
N VAL A 186 7.13 29.07 -14.74
CA VAL A 186 8.59 29.07 -14.80
C VAL A 186 9.10 29.89 -15.98
N LYS A 187 8.50 29.71 -17.15
CA LYS A 187 8.85 30.41 -18.40
C LYS A 187 8.05 31.69 -18.62
N MET A 188 6.94 31.87 -17.92
CA MET A 188 5.96 32.95 -18.17
C MET A 188 5.47 32.99 -19.61
N LYS A 189 5.09 31.83 -20.13
CA LYS A 189 4.51 31.61 -21.44
C LYS A 189 3.28 30.72 -21.35
N ALA A 190 2.33 30.93 -22.24
CA ALA A 190 1.22 29.99 -22.42
C ALA A 190 1.66 28.80 -23.25
N ILE A 191 1.16 27.62 -22.92
CA ILE A 191 1.36 26.39 -23.70
C ILE A 191 -0.01 25.94 -24.18
N ILE A 192 -0.17 25.88 -25.51
CA ILE A 192 -1.39 25.46 -26.17
C ILE A 192 -1.12 24.18 -26.96
N TRP A 193 -1.87 23.12 -26.68
CA TRP A 193 -1.77 21.84 -27.38
C TRP A 193 -2.75 21.78 -28.55
N ASP A 194 -2.31 21.23 -29.67
CA ASP A 194 -3.14 21.02 -30.86
C ASP A 194 -3.96 19.72 -30.71
N GLU A 195 -5.28 19.84 -30.74
CA GLU A 195 -6.20 18.70 -30.63
C GLU A 195 -6.14 17.76 -31.85
N ALA A 196 -5.93 18.30 -33.06
CA ALA A 196 -5.88 17.51 -34.28
C ALA A 196 -4.68 16.54 -34.30
N SER A 197 -3.60 16.90 -33.66
CA SER A 197 -2.40 16.04 -33.51
C SER A 197 -2.45 15.14 -32.28
N GLN A 198 -3.58 15.05 -31.58
CA GLN A 198 -3.70 14.33 -30.29
C GLN A 198 -2.70 14.85 -29.24
N GLY A 199 -2.45 16.15 -29.22
CA GLY A 199 -1.52 16.79 -28.31
C GLY A 199 -0.04 16.61 -28.63
N MET A 200 0.32 15.95 -29.73
CA MET A 200 1.73 15.79 -30.15
C MET A 200 2.40 17.11 -30.52
N LYS A 201 1.63 18.05 -31.02
CA LYS A 201 2.07 19.40 -31.34
C LYS A 201 1.59 20.38 -30.29
N PHE A 202 2.43 21.32 -29.96
CA PHE A 202 2.13 22.40 -29.03
C PHE A 202 2.83 23.67 -29.45
N GLU A 203 2.35 24.81 -28.97
CA GLU A 203 2.93 26.13 -29.24
C GLU A 203 3.07 26.92 -27.95
N TYR A 204 4.18 27.66 -27.83
CA TYR A 204 4.35 28.68 -26.80
C TYR A 204 3.77 30.00 -27.33
N GLU A 205 2.88 30.57 -26.55
CA GLU A 205 2.23 31.85 -26.88
C GLU A 205 2.43 32.83 -25.71
N ASP A 206 2.13 34.10 -25.97
CA ASP A 206 2.05 35.07 -24.91
C ASP A 206 0.88 34.78 -23.98
N ILE A 207 1.03 35.12 -22.71
CA ILE A 207 -0.03 34.92 -21.72
C ILE A 207 -1.26 35.73 -22.13
N PRO A 208 -2.48 35.14 -22.15
CA PRO A 208 -3.71 35.88 -22.43
C PRO A 208 -3.83 37.10 -21.52
N ALA A 209 -4.29 38.24 -22.09
CA ALA A 209 -4.33 39.52 -21.38
C ALA A 209 -5.14 39.48 -20.07
N ASP A 210 -6.21 38.69 -20.06
CA ASP A 210 -7.08 38.49 -18.90
C ASP A 210 -6.44 37.63 -17.76
N LEU A 211 -5.37 36.92 -18.07
CA LEU A 211 -4.66 36.05 -17.12
C LEU A 211 -3.31 36.64 -16.65
N VAL A 212 -2.85 37.75 -17.19
CA VAL A 212 -1.53 38.33 -16.84
C VAL A 212 -1.42 38.63 -15.35
N GLU A 213 -2.42 39.25 -14.75
CA GLU A 213 -2.43 39.57 -13.31
C GLU A 213 -2.39 38.31 -12.45
N THR A 214 -3.22 37.34 -12.78
CA THR A 214 -3.25 36.04 -12.08
C THR A 214 -1.93 35.30 -12.23
N ALA A 215 -1.37 35.28 -13.43
CA ALA A 215 -0.07 34.66 -13.68
C ALA A 215 1.06 35.33 -12.91
N ASN A 216 1.08 36.66 -12.82
CA ASN A 216 2.06 37.39 -12.04
C ASN A 216 1.96 37.07 -10.53
N LYS A 217 0.73 37.00 -10.01
CA LYS A 217 0.47 36.62 -8.60
C LYS A 217 1.03 35.23 -8.29
N TRP A 218 0.75 34.24 -9.12
CA TRP A 218 1.22 32.87 -8.90
C TRP A 218 2.70 32.69 -9.23
N ARG A 219 3.24 33.47 -10.16
CA ARG A 219 4.69 33.54 -10.39
C ARG A 219 5.43 34.04 -9.16
N GLU A 220 4.92 35.09 -8.49
CA GLU A 220 5.48 35.59 -7.26
C GLU A 220 5.49 34.52 -6.16
N ASN A 221 4.36 33.80 -5.99
CA ASN A 221 4.28 32.66 -5.07
C ASN A 221 5.31 31.57 -5.40
N LEU A 222 5.51 31.23 -6.66
CA LEU A 222 6.49 30.25 -7.11
C LEU A 222 7.93 30.69 -6.79
N VAL A 223 8.26 31.93 -7.10
CA VAL A 223 9.61 32.48 -6.87
C VAL A 223 9.93 32.58 -5.37
N GLU A 224 9.00 33.01 -4.57
CA GLU A 224 9.14 33.04 -3.11
C GLU A 224 9.37 31.63 -2.55
N SER A 225 8.59 30.66 -2.99
CA SER A 225 8.74 29.25 -2.59
C SER A 225 10.10 28.69 -2.98
N ALA A 226 10.61 29.03 -4.15
CA ALA A 226 11.97 28.64 -4.59
C ALA A 226 13.05 29.32 -3.76
N ALA A 227 12.89 30.60 -3.44
CA ALA A 227 13.84 31.39 -2.66
C ALA A 227 14.04 30.85 -1.23
N GLU A 228 12.98 30.29 -0.64
CA GLU A 228 13.04 29.67 0.69
C GLU A 228 13.90 28.40 0.78
N ALA A 229 14.36 27.87 -0.35
CA ALA A 229 15.17 26.65 -0.38
C ALA A 229 16.58 26.85 0.19
N SER A 230 17.15 28.03 0.03
CA SER A 230 18.49 28.35 0.55
C SER A 230 18.65 29.84 0.82
N GLU A 231 19.63 30.16 1.64
CA GLU A 231 20.01 31.53 1.95
C GLU A 231 20.52 32.28 0.70
N ASP A 232 21.28 31.60 -0.17
CA ASP A 232 21.79 32.19 -1.42
C ASP A 232 20.65 32.58 -2.37
N LEU A 233 19.63 31.70 -2.54
CA LEU A 233 18.45 32.00 -3.38
C LEU A 233 17.63 33.13 -2.79
N MET A 234 17.48 33.16 -1.47
CA MET A 234 16.73 34.23 -0.78
C MET A 234 17.45 35.57 -0.97
N ASN A 235 18.77 35.63 -0.86
CA ASN A 235 19.56 36.85 -1.09
C ASN A 235 19.42 37.35 -2.53
N LYS A 236 19.52 36.45 -3.52
CA LYS A 236 19.28 36.82 -4.93
C LYS A 236 17.89 37.40 -5.15
N TYR A 237 16.88 36.76 -4.58
CA TYR A 237 15.49 37.22 -4.68
C TYR A 237 15.29 38.61 -4.06
N LEU A 238 15.87 38.87 -2.89
CA LEU A 238 15.79 40.15 -2.21
C LEU A 238 16.52 41.28 -2.96
N GLU A 239 17.64 40.95 -3.61
CA GLU A 239 18.41 41.91 -4.39
C GLU A 239 17.81 42.24 -5.76
N GLU A 240 17.31 41.19 -6.48
CA GLU A 240 16.83 41.31 -7.85
C GLU A 240 15.31 41.40 -8.00
N GLY A 241 14.58 41.08 -6.94
CA GLY A 241 13.11 41.02 -6.93
C GLY A 241 12.54 39.81 -7.66
N THR A 242 13.33 38.94 -8.26
CA THR A 242 12.96 37.73 -8.97
C THR A 242 14.11 36.73 -8.97
N LEU A 243 13.89 35.53 -9.50
CA LEU A 243 14.89 34.50 -9.73
C LEU A 243 14.88 34.07 -11.21
N SER A 244 16.03 33.61 -11.69
CA SER A 244 16.16 33.00 -13.02
C SER A 244 15.34 31.71 -13.12
N GLU A 245 15.05 31.25 -14.32
CA GLU A 245 14.37 29.96 -14.57
C GLU A 245 15.14 28.79 -13.90
N GLU A 246 16.47 28.77 -14.03
CA GLU A 246 17.33 27.75 -13.41
C GLU A 246 17.27 27.79 -11.88
N ASP A 247 17.31 28.98 -11.29
CA ASP A 247 17.23 29.15 -9.84
C ASP A 247 15.85 28.74 -9.28
N VAL A 248 14.78 29.06 -10.00
CA VAL A 248 13.41 28.60 -9.63
C VAL A 248 13.35 27.09 -9.66
N LYS A 249 13.81 26.45 -10.72
CA LYS A 249 13.80 24.98 -10.83
C LYS A 249 14.64 24.33 -9.72
N ALA A 250 15.83 24.86 -9.45
CA ALA A 250 16.72 24.36 -8.40
C ALA A 250 16.09 24.47 -7.00
N GLY A 251 15.49 25.62 -6.68
CA GLY A 251 14.82 25.84 -5.41
C GLY A 251 13.59 24.99 -5.19
N ILE A 252 12.73 24.89 -6.19
CA ILE A 252 11.53 24.03 -6.14
C ILE A 252 11.93 22.55 -6.03
N ARG A 253 12.95 22.12 -6.79
CA ARG A 253 13.46 20.75 -6.69
C ARG A 253 13.96 20.44 -5.27
N ALA A 254 14.78 21.29 -4.70
CA ALA A 254 15.35 21.07 -3.36
C ALA A 254 14.26 20.90 -2.31
N ARG A 255 13.24 21.74 -2.32
CA ARG A 255 12.11 21.66 -1.38
C ARG A 255 11.13 20.53 -1.67
N THR A 256 11.02 20.10 -2.92
CA THR A 256 10.23 18.91 -3.29
C THR A 256 10.92 17.65 -2.80
N LEU A 257 12.23 17.53 -2.96
CA LEU A 257 13.01 16.39 -2.47
C LEU A 257 12.96 16.26 -0.94
N SER A 258 12.92 17.37 -0.21
CA SER A 258 12.76 17.38 1.24
C SER A 258 11.32 17.19 1.71
N THR A 259 10.39 17.06 0.78
CA THR A 259 8.93 16.92 1.03
C THR A 259 8.24 18.15 1.65
N GLU A 260 8.91 19.31 1.69
CA GLU A 260 8.35 20.54 2.22
C GLU A 260 7.25 21.13 1.34
N ILE A 261 7.37 20.97 0.02
CA ILE A 261 6.39 21.46 -0.96
C ILE A 261 6.04 20.37 -1.97
N GLN A 262 4.95 20.56 -2.69
CA GLN A 262 4.53 19.70 -3.80
C GLN A 262 4.24 20.57 -5.02
N PRO A 263 5.02 20.44 -6.11
CA PRO A 263 4.70 21.11 -7.37
C PRO A 263 3.32 20.71 -7.86
N MET A 264 2.53 21.68 -8.29
CA MET A 264 1.16 21.47 -8.72
C MET A 264 0.99 21.87 -10.18
N LEU A 265 0.42 20.95 -10.95
CA LEU A 265 0.15 21.10 -12.39
C LEU A 265 -1.32 20.78 -12.66
N CYS A 266 -1.75 21.04 -13.88
CA CYS A 266 -3.10 20.70 -14.31
C CYS A 266 -3.14 20.34 -15.80
N GLY A 267 -4.24 19.71 -16.19
CA GLY A 267 -4.47 19.32 -17.57
C GLY A 267 -5.73 18.48 -17.72
N THR A 268 -5.84 17.88 -18.87
CA THR A 268 -6.84 16.85 -19.15
C THR A 268 -6.20 15.74 -19.99
N ALA A 269 -5.97 14.60 -19.37
CA ALA A 269 -5.38 13.45 -20.05
C ALA A 269 -6.26 12.99 -21.22
N PHE A 270 -7.57 12.92 -21.01
CA PHE A 270 -8.52 12.49 -22.03
C PHE A 270 -8.49 13.39 -23.28
N LYS A 271 -8.38 14.71 -23.11
CA LYS A 271 -8.27 15.70 -24.19
C LYS A 271 -6.82 15.99 -24.62
N ASN A 272 -5.87 15.21 -24.15
CA ASN A 272 -4.47 15.27 -24.57
C ASN A 272 -3.77 16.61 -24.28
N LYS A 273 -4.04 17.21 -23.12
CA LYS A 273 -3.47 18.52 -22.72
C LYS A 273 -2.81 18.42 -21.35
N GLY A 274 -1.56 18.83 -21.25
CA GLY A 274 -0.85 19.02 -19.98
C GLY A 274 0.00 17.84 -19.50
N VAL A 275 -0.16 16.64 -20.03
CA VAL A 275 0.59 15.44 -19.58
C VAL A 275 2.09 15.57 -19.87
N GLN A 276 2.46 16.07 -21.04
CA GLN A 276 3.87 16.28 -21.40
C GLN A 276 4.56 17.28 -20.44
N ARG A 277 3.85 18.34 -20.05
CA ARG A 277 4.41 19.31 -19.08
C ARG A 277 4.62 18.66 -17.71
N MET A 278 3.74 17.73 -17.32
CA MET A 278 3.94 16.93 -16.11
C MET A 278 5.17 16.03 -16.22
N LEU A 279 5.43 15.42 -17.38
CA LEU A 279 6.65 14.61 -17.58
C LEU A 279 7.92 15.46 -17.47
N ASP A 280 7.91 16.68 -17.96
CA ASP A 280 9.01 17.62 -17.76
C ASP A 280 9.19 17.96 -16.27
N ALA A 281 8.09 18.14 -15.54
CA ALA A 281 8.14 18.38 -14.10
C ALA A 281 8.69 17.17 -13.31
N VAL A 282 8.47 15.97 -13.76
CA VAL A 282 9.08 14.76 -13.18
C VAL A 282 10.61 14.83 -13.28
N ILE A 283 11.13 15.23 -14.42
CA ILE A 283 12.57 15.43 -14.60
C ILE A 283 13.08 16.56 -13.71
N ASP A 284 12.40 17.69 -13.70
CA ASP A 284 12.83 18.89 -12.99
C ASP A 284 12.79 18.76 -11.47
N TYR A 285 11.78 18.07 -10.92
CA TYR A 285 11.45 18.16 -9.49
C TYR A 285 11.46 16.83 -8.73
N LEU A 286 11.27 15.69 -9.37
CA LEU A 286 11.28 14.40 -8.69
C LEU A 286 12.66 13.78 -8.64
N PRO A 287 12.95 12.95 -7.61
CA PRO A 287 14.30 12.43 -7.39
C PRO A 287 14.70 11.32 -8.35
N SER A 288 15.98 11.23 -8.59
CA SER A 288 16.65 10.02 -9.06
C SER A 288 17.02 9.10 -7.90
N PRO A 289 17.44 7.85 -8.14
CA PRO A 289 17.89 6.96 -7.07
C PRO A 289 19.05 7.47 -6.21
N VAL A 290 19.86 8.40 -6.72
CA VAL A 290 20.97 9.01 -5.97
C VAL A 290 20.56 10.24 -5.16
N ASP A 291 19.39 10.80 -5.39
CA ASP A 291 18.85 11.95 -4.66
C ASP A 291 18.10 11.56 -3.38
N ILE A 292 17.81 10.28 -3.21
CA ILE A 292 17.17 9.73 -2.01
C ILE A 292 18.24 9.22 -1.03
N PRO A 293 17.92 9.09 0.27
CA PRO A 293 18.85 8.51 1.23
C PRO A 293 19.27 7.10 0.84
N ASP A 294 20.48 6.71 1.23
CA ASP A 294 20.96 5.33 1.08
C ASP A 294 19.98 4.35 1.73
N VAL A 295 19.75 3.21 1.08
CA VAL A 295 18.82 2.22 1.62
C VAL A 295 19.32 1.68 2.94
N ALA A 296 18.45 1.67 3.94
CA ALA A 296 18.76 1.19 5.29
C ALA A 296 18.29 -0.27 5.48
N GLY A 297 19.02 -0.96 6.31
CA GLY A 297 18.69 -2.33 6.71
C GLY A 297 19.42 -2.72 8.00
N THR A 298 19.36 -4.00 8.33
CA THR A 298 19.98 -4.58 9.51
C THR A 298 20.80 -5.80 9.14
N ASP A 299 21.71 -6.18 10.03
CA ASP A 299 22.42 -7.45 9.90
C ASP A 299 21.43 -8.60 10.17
N PRO A 300 21.41 -9.66 9.34
CA PRO A 300 20.51 -10.80 9.55
C PRO A 300 20.67 -11.51 10.90
N GLU A 301 21.86 -11.45 11.50
CA GLU A 301 22.18 -12.10 12.77
C GLU A 301 22.05 -11.15 13.98
N ASP A 302 22.01 -9.83 13.74
CA ASP A 302 21.94 -8.81 14.79
C ASP A 302 21.08 -7.63 14.33
N GLU A 303 19.82 -7.62 14.73
CA GLU A 303 18.85 -6.56 14.36
C GLU A 303 19.22 -5.17 14.91
N GLU A 304 20.06 -5.10 15.93
CA GLU A 304 20.55 -3.84 16.49
C GLU A 304 21.62 -3.20 15.59
N LYS A 305 22.31 -4.00 14.79
CA LYS A 305 23.33 -3.53 13.88
C LYS A 305 22.73 -2.97 12.61
N LYS A 306 22.72 -1.64 12.49
CA LYS A 306 22.21 -0.94 11.32
C LYS A 306 23.26 -0.93 10.20
N LEU A 307 22.78 -1.21 8.97
CA LEU A 307 23.57 -1.22 7.76
C LEU A 307 22.94 -0.32 6.72
N THR A 308 23.74 0.21 5.80
CA THR A 308 23.28 0.99 4.66
C THR A 308 23.97 0.51 3.38
N ARG A 309 23.32 0.76 2.24
CA ARG A 309 23.87 0.51 0.91
C ARG A 309 23.65 1.73 0.03
N LYS A 310 24.71 2.18 -0.65
CA LYS A 310 24.62 3.28 -1.60
C LYS A 310 24.02 2.83 -2.92
N ALA A 311 23.34 3.73 -3.61
CA ALA A 311 22.84 3.52 -4.96
C ALA A 311 23.98 3.62 -5.98
N ASP A 312 24.84 2.63 -6.01
CA ASP A 312 26.05 2.56 -6.84
C ASP A 312 26.23 1.13 -7.39
N ASP A 313 26.65 1.02 -8.65
CA ASP A 313 26.89 -0.28 -9.29
C ASP A 313 28.06 -1.04 -8.66
N GLY A 314 29.03 -0.34 -8.08
CA GLY A 314 30.19 -0.90 -7.39
C GLY A 314 29.91 -1.36 -5.95
N GLU A 315 28.75 -1.02 -5.40
CA GLU A 315 28.35 -1.42 -4.06
C GLU A 315 27.96 -2.90 -4.01
N LYS A 316 27.92 -3.48 -2.82
CA LYS A 316 27.41 -4.84 -2.61
C LYS A 316 25.94 -4.91 -3.00
N PHE A 317 25.57 -5.97 -3.71
CA PHE A 317 24.22 -6.15 -4.21
C PHE A 317 23.17 -6.19 -3.09
N SER A 318 22.11 -5.45 -3.25
CA SER A 318 20.89 -5.55 -2.43
C SER A 318 19.67 -5.18 -3.25
N ALA A 319 18.60 -5.92 -3.06
CA ALA A 319 17.32 -5.71 -3.72
C ALA A 319 16.16 -6.14 -2.82
N LEU A 320 15.01 -5.51 -3.03
CA LEU A 320 13.78 -5.86 -2.34
C LEU A 320 12.81 -6.51 -3.34
N ALA A 321 12.35 -7.72 -3.01
CA ALA A 321 11.26 -8.38 -3.71
C ALA A 321 9.94 -7.76 -3.22
N PHE A 322 9.30 -6.95 -4.05
CA PHE A 322 8.12 -6.20 -3.62
C PHE A 322 6.81 -6.71 -4.20
N LYS A 323 6.85 -7.58 -5.21
CA LYS A 323 5.67 -8.15 -5.84
C LYS A 323 5.96 -9.49 -6.47
N LEU A 324 5.05 -10.44 -6.28
CA LEU A 324 5.01 -11.71 -7.01
C LEU A 324 3.80 -11.70 -7.94
N MET A 325 3.95 -12.29 -9.10
CA MET A 325 2.89 -12.42 -10.09
C MET A 325 3.05 -13.74 -10.83
N THR A 326 1.96 -14.42 -11.13
CA THR A 326 1.96 -15.60 -11.99
C THR A 326 1.65 -15.17 -13.42
N ASP A 327 2.60 -15.40 -14.31
CA ASP A 327 2.45 -15.14 -15.74
C ASP A 327 2.12 -16.46 -16.46
N PRO A 328 1.11 -16.49 -17.37
CA PRO A 328 0.70 -17.71 -18.08
C PRO A 328 1.80 -18.34 -18.94
N PHE A 329 2.76 -17.54 -19.41
CA PHE A 329 3.80 -17.97 -20.36
C PHE A 329 5.15 -18.27 -19.72
N VAL A 330 5.54 -17.50 -18.72
CA VAL A 330 6.85 -17.61 -18.05
C VAL A 330 6.79 -18.18 -16.64
N GLY A 331 5.61 -18.34 -16.09
CA GLY A 331 5.41 -18.82 -14.73
C GLY A 331 5.52 -17.72 -13.69
N GLN A 332 6.11 -18.01 -12.53
CA GLN A 332 6.21 -17.04 -11.45
C GLN A 332 7.24 -15.96 -11.76
N LEU A 333 6.80 -14.71 -11.69
CA LEU A 333 7.62 -13.50 -11.77
C LEU A 333 7.78 -12.89 -10.38
N THR A 334 9.02 -12.57 -10.01
CA THR A 334 9.32 -11.84 -8.78
C THR A 334 9.85 -10.48 -9.16
N PHE A 335 9.07 -9.44 -8.92
CA PHE A 335 9.49 -8.06 -9.17
C PHE A 335 10.42 -7.59 -8.06
N VAL A 336 11.57 -7.08 -8.46
CA VAL A 336 12.59 -6.58 -7.53
C VAL A 336 12.97 -5.13 -7.85
N ARG A 337 13.19 -4.34 -6.82
CA ARG A 337 13.89 -3.07 -6.90
C ARG A 337 15.33 -3.30 -6.46
N VAL A 338 16.28 -3.05 -7.36
CA VAL A 338 17.71 -3.10 -7.03
C VAL A 338 18.10 -1.76 -6.40
N TYR A 339 18.58 -1.79 -5.17
CA TYR A 339 19.03 -0.60 -4.44
C TYR A 339 20.52 -0.35 -4.58
N SER A 340 21.31 -1.41 -4.71
CA SER A 340 22.77 -1.34 -4.82
C SER A 340 23.33 -2.49 -5.63
N GLY A 341 24.47 -2.28 -6.26
CA GLY A 341 25.16 -3.29 -7.02
C GLY A 341 24.54 -3.61 -8.37
N VAL A 342 24.88 -4.76 -8.91
CA VAL A 342 24.41 -5.30 -10.20
C VAL A 342 23.90 -6.71 -10.02
N LEU A 343 22.76 -6.99 -10.61
CA LEU A 343 22.17 -8.34 -10.68
C LEU A 343 22.23 -8.84 -12.11
N SER A 344 22.85 -10.00 -12.33
CA SER A 344 22.99 -10.64 -13.65
C SER A 344 22.25 -11.96 -13.69
N LYS A 345 21.77 -12.35 -14.87
CA LYS A 345 21.18 -13.68 -15.04
C LYS A 345 22.19 -14.78 -14.70
N GLY A 346 21.73 -15.81 -14.02
CA GLY A 346 22.59 -16.89 -13.54
C GLY A 346 23.29 -16.63 -12.21
N ASP A 347 23.19 -15.42 -11.65
CA ASP A 347 23.77 -15.10 -10.35
C ASP A 347 23.13 -15.92 -9.24
N THR A 348 23.93 -16.26 -8.23
CA THR A 348 23.45 -16.78 -6.95
C THR A 348 23.35 -15.64 -5.96
N VAL A 349 22.16 -15.42 -5.42
CA VAL A 349 21.86 -14.40 -4.43
C VAL A 349 21.41 -15.03 -3.12
N TYR A 350 21.46 -14.26 -2.05
CA TYR A 350 21.07 -14.71 -0.71
C TYR A 350 19.75 -14.07 -0.29
N ASN A 351 18.75 -14.91 0.00
CA ASN A 351 17.54 -14.48 0.69
C ASN A 351 17.84 -14.39 2.19
N SER A 352 18.13 -13.20 2.67
CA SER A 352 18.57 -12.96 4.04
C SER A 352 17.47 -13.14 5.09
N VAL A 353 16.20 -13.12 4.66
CA VAL A 353 15.06 -13.35 5.56
C VAL A 353 14.87 -14.84 5.83
N LYS A 354 14.97 -15.68 4.81
CA LYS A 354 14.82 -17.13 4.93
C LYS A 354 16.13 -17.88 5.15
N GLY A 355 17.26 -17.21 5.00
CA GLY A 355 18.57 -17.83 5.12
C GLY A 355 18.90 -18.83 4.00
N LYS A 356 18.37 -18.62 2.81
CA LYS A 356 18.53 -19.52 1.68
C LYS A 356 19.18 -18.82 0.47
N LYS A 357 19.97 -19.58 -0.28
CA LYS A 357 20.51 -19.12 -1.56
C LYS A 357 19.49 -19.38 -2.67
N GLU A 358 19.38 -18.41 -3.56
CA GLU A 358 18.51 -18.46 -4.74
C GLU A 358 19.35 -18.21 -6.00
N ARG A 359 18.98 -18.87 -7.10
CA ARG A 359 19.59 -18.63 -8.40
C ARG A 359 18.66 -17.86 -9.30
N ILE A 360 19.16 -16.76 -9.87
CA ILE A 360 18.45 -15.97 -10.86
C ILE A 360 18.48 -16.71 -12.20
N GLY A 361 17.32 -17.09 -12.71
CA GLY A 361 17.19 -17.72 -14.02
C GLY A 361 17.28 -16.68 -15.13
N ARG A 362 16.19 -15.97 -15.37
CA ARG A 362 16.08 -14.89 -16.34
C ARG A 362 15.68 -13.60 -15.67
N ILE A 363 16.02 -12.48 -16.29
CA ILE A 363 15.61 -11.15 -15.87
C ILE A 363 14.81 -10.52 -17.00
N VAL A 364 13.61 -10.03 -16.70
CA VAL A 364 12.65 -9.51 -17.67
C VAL A 364 12.27 -8.08 -17.30
N GLN A 365 12.30 -7.19 -18.27
CA GLN A 365 11.74 -5.84 -18.16
C GLN A 365 10.44 -5.76 -18.95
N MET A 366 9.45 -5.07 -18.37
CA MET A 366 8.18 -4.83 -19.01
C MET A 366 8.21 -3.50 -19.76
N MET A 367 7.97 -3.55 -21.08
CA MET A 367 7.77 -2.36 -21.92
C MET A 367 6.41 -2.48 -22.61
N ALA A 368 5.42 -1.85 -22.06
CA ALA A 368 4.01 -2.05 -22.42
C ALA A 368 3.60 -3.53 -22.29
N ASN A 369 3.13 -4.13 -23.37
CA ASN A 369 2.79 -5.56 -23.41
C ASN A 369 3.98 -6.47 -23.71
N ASP A 370 5.13 -5.90 -24.02
CA ASP A 370 6.31 -6.65 -24.38
C ASP A 370 7.18 -6.98 -23.16
N ARG A 371 7.62 -8.23 -23.11
CA ARG A 371 8.57 -8.73 -22.11
C ARG A 371 9.94 -8.82 -22.75
N ILE A 372 10.85 -7.95 -22.31
CA ILE A 372 12.20 -7.91 -22.86
C ILE A 372 13.14 -8.58 -21.87
N GLU A 373 13.77 -9.66 -22.32
CA GLU A 373 14.82 -10.31 -21.54
C GLU A 373 16.08 -9.45 -21.55
N VAL A 374 16.66 -9.22 -20.37
CA VAL A 374 17.89 -8.48 -20.18
C VAL A 374 18.92 -9.33 -19.46
N ASP A 375 20.20 -9.08 -19.71
CA ASP A 375 21.28 -9.85 -19.10
C ASP A 375 21.59 -9.40 -17.67
N GLU A 376 21.37 -8.12 -17.37
CA GLU A 376 21.65 -7.53 -16.07
C GLU A 376 20.72 -6.34 -15.76
N ILE A 377 20.51 -6.09 -14.48
CA ILE A 377 19.92 -4.85 -13.96
C ILE A 377 20.83 -4.26 -12.89
N ARG A 378 20.81 -2.95 -12.78
CA ARG A 378 21.75 -2.18 -11.95
C ARG A 378 21.03 -1.41 -10.86
N ALA A 379 21.80 -0.87 -9.92
CA ALA A 379 21.29 -0.04 -8.85
C ALA A 379 20.31 1.03 -9.37
N GLY A 380 19.19 1.17 -8.70
CA GLY A 380 18.12 2.11 -9.06
C GLY A 380 17.11 1.58 -10.06
N ASP A 381 17.23 0.36 -10.55
CA ASP A 381 16.34 -0.22 -11.55
C ASP A 381 15.32 -1.19 -10.96
N ILE A 382 14.25 -1.41 -11.71
CA ILE A 382 13.16 -2.33 -11.38
C ILE A 382 13.03 -3.33 -12.52
N ALA A 383 12.99 -4.61 -12.18
CA ALA A 383 12.75 -5.68 -13.15
C ALA A 383 12.11 -6.91 -12.49
N ALA A 384 11.68 -7.87 -13.29
CA ALA A 384 11.15 -9.13 -12.82
C ALA A 384 12.20 -10.25 -12.98
N CYS A 385 12.36 -11.06 -11.95
CA CYS A 385 13.20 -12.24 -11.95
C CYS A 385 12.34 -13.50 -12.15
N VAL A 386 12.82 -14.40 -13.01
CA VAL A 386 12.23 -15.71 -13.26
C VAL A 386 13.11 -16.79 -12.65
N GLY A 387 12.52 -17.80 -12.04
CA GLY A 387 13.26 -18.97 -11.53
C GLY A 387 13.53 -18.94 -10.02
N LEU A 388 13.06 -17.93 -9.30
CA LEU A 388 13.07 -17.90 -7.84
C LEU A 388 11.99 -18.83 -7.28
N LYS A 389 12.34 -19.67 -6.30
CA LYS A 389 11.44 -20.73 -5.80
C LYS A 389 10.77 -20.41 -4.49
N ASP A 390 11.50 -19.80 -3.54
CA ASP A 390 11.08 -19.63 -2.16
C ASP A 390 10.96 -18.16 -1.74
N VAL A 391 11.05 -17.21 -2.67
CA VAL A 391 10.97 -15.79 -2.36
C VAL A 391 9.52 -15.36 -2.22
N THR A 392 9.21 -14.64 -1.14
CA THR A 392 7.91 -14.02 -0.90
C THR A 392 8.02 -12.49 -0.88
N THR A 393 6.90 -11.82 -1.00
CA THR A 393 6.84 -10.34 -1.01
C THR A 393 7.42 -9.76 0.29
N GLY A 394 8.26 -8.75 0.15
CA GLY A 394 8.91 -8.06 1.27
C GLY A 394 10.26 -8.64 1.68
N GLU A 395 10.70 -9.72 1.07
CA GLU A 395 11.99 -10.32 1.35
C GLU A 395 13.14 -9.64 0.61
N THR A 396 14.32 -9.72 1.19
CA THR A 396 15.55 -9.13 0.64
C THR A 396 16.36 -10.18 -0.10
N LEU A 397 16.83 -9.80 -1.30
CA LEU A 397 17.86 -10.51 -2.03
C LEU A 397 19.16 -9.69 -1.95
N CYS A 398 20.26 -10.31 -1.58
CA CYS A 398 21.52 -9.60 -1.38
C CYS A 398 22.75 -10.45 -1.75
N ASP A 399 23.92 -9.83 -1.66
CA ASP A 399 25.20 -10.50 -1.82
C ASP A 399 25.40 -11.55 -0.72
N VAL A 400 25.81 -12.75 -1.09
CA VAL A 400 26.04 -13.86 -0.14
C VAL A 400 27.12 -13.52 0.89
N ALA A 401 28.15 -12.78 0.48
CA ALA A 401 29.28 -12.44 1.34
C ALA A 401 29.01 -11.21 2.24
N SER A 402 28.01 -10.39 1.89
CA SER A 402 27.68 -9.16 2.61
C SER A 402 26.15 -9.07 2.82
N PRO A 403 25.58 -9.96 3.67
CA PRO A 403 24.15 -10.03 3.84
C PRO A 403 23.59 -8.80 4.57
N ILE A 404 22.39 -8.39 4.15
CA ILE A 404 21.60 -7.33 4.74
C ILE A 404 20.12 -7.71 4.70
N VAL A 405 19.36 -7.33 5.69
CA VAL A 405 17.90 -7.37 5.68
C VAL A 405 17.40 -5.94 5.53
N LEU A 406 16.83 -5.61 4.37
CA LEU A 406 16.24 -4.30 4.14
C LEU A 406 14.98 -4.13 4.97
N GLU A 407 14.63 -2.90 5.30
CA GLU A 407 13.42 -2.59 6.06
C GLU A 407 12.20 -3.25 5.41
N ARG A 408 11.47 -4.03 6.20
CA ARG A 408 10.31 -4.79 5.73
C ARG A 408 9.09 -3.90 5.56
N MET A 409 8.24 -4.28 4.61
CA MET A 409 6.89 -3.73 4.50
C MET A 409 6.02 -4.32 5.61
N VAL A 410 5.19 -3.47 6.23
CA VAL A 410 4.17 -3.91 7.18
C VAL A 410 2.86 -4.05 6.43
N PHE A 411 2.30 -5.24 6.42
CA PHE A 411 1.05 -5.53 5.75
C PHE A 411 -0.12 -5.54 6.74
N PRO A 412 -1.28 -4.98 6.36
CA PRO A 412 -2.46 -5.02 7.22
C PRO A 412 -3.01 -6.45 7.37
N GLU A 413 -3.53 -6.75 8.53
CA GLU A 413 -4.22 -8.01 8.77
C GLU A 413 -5.63 -7.99 8.15
N PRO A 414 -6.10 -9.12 7.61
CA PRO A 414 -7.46 -9.22 7.07
C PRO A 414 -8.54 -8.94 8.10
N VAL A 415 -9.63 -8.34 7.67
CA VAL A 415 -10.76 -7.95 8.54
C VAL A 415 -12.08 -8.65 8.20
N ILE A 416 -12.16 -9.31 7.05
CA ILE A 416 -13.32 -10.04 6.59
C ILE A 416 -12.93 -11.46 6.14
N ALA A 417 -13.80 -12.42 6.37
CA ALA A 417 -13.56 -13.82 6.01
C ALA A 417 -14.78 -14.44 5.34
N GLN A 418 -14.54 -15.42 4.48
CA GLN A 418 -15.57 -16.22 3.80
C GLN A 418 -15.15 -17.69 3.75
N ALA A 419 -16.12 -18.59 3.89
CA ALA A 419 -15.89 -19.99 3.58
C ALA A 419 -15.95 -20.20 2.06
N VAL A 420 -15.03 -21.01 1.53
CA VAL A 420 -15.04 -21.43 0.13
C VAL A 420 -15.01 -22.95 0.04
N GLU A 421 -15.85 -23.52 -0.82
CA GLU A 421 -15.93 -24.95 -1.06
C GLU A 421 -15.83 -25.20 -2.56
N PRO A 422 -15.04 -26.20 -3.01
CA PRO A 422 -15.02 -26.56 -4.41
C PRO A 422 -16.36 -27.15 -4.85
N LYS A 423 -16.82 -26.84 -6.05
CA LYS A 423 -18.09 -27.41 -6.58
C LYS A 423 -18.00 -28.90 -6.87
N SER A 424 -16.78 -29.42 -7.07
CA SER A 424 -16.55 -30.85 -7.31
C SER A 424 -15.33 -31.35 -6.54
N LYS A 425 -15.27 -32.66 -6.28
CA LYS A 425 -14.08 -33.27 -5.65
C LYS A 425 -12.80 -33.12 -6.50
N ALA A 426 -12.95 -33.10 -7.82
CA ALA A 426 -11.82 -32.89 -8.74
C ALA A 426 -11.22 -31.47 -8.60
N ASP A 427 -12.00 -30.50 -8.17
CA ASP A 427 -11.56 -29.12 -8.00
C ASP A 427 -10.88 -28.87 -6.64
N GLN A 428 -10.97 -29.79 -5.70
CA GLN A 428 -10.41 -29.59 -4.34
C GLN A 428 -8.89 -29.41 -4.35
N GLU A 429 -8.17 -30.26 -5.11
CA GLU A 429 -6.71 -30.15 -5.22
C GLU A 429 -6.32 -28.89 -5.99
N LYS A 430 -7.03 -28.60 -7.09
CA LYS A 430 -6.83 -27.39 -7.88
C LYS A 430 -7.09 -26.12 -7.06
N MET A 431 -8.12 -26.12 -6.23
CA MET A 431 -8.45 -25.01 -5.34
C MET A 431 -7.33 -24.76 -4.32
N GLY A 432 -6.77 -25.80 -3.72
CA GLY A 432 -5.65 -25.71 -2.81
C GLY A 432 -4.42 -25.07 -3.46
N ILE A 433 -4.10 -25.47 -4.68
CA ILE A 433 -2.98 -24.91 -5.47
C ILE A 433 -3.27 -23.43 -5.81
N ALA A 434 -4.47 -23.13 -6.30
CA ALA A 434 -4.86 -21.77 -6.65
C ALA A 434 -4.79 -20.82 -5.44
N LEU A 435 -5.36 -21.20 -4.31
CA LEU A 435 -5.32 -20.40 -3.09
C LEU A 435 -3.91 -20.20 -2.54
N SER A 436 -3.06 -21.21 -2.61
CA SER A 436 -1.65 -21.09 -2.20
C SER A 436 -0.89 -20.09 -3.07
N ARG A 437 -1.11 -20.10 -4.37
CA ARG A 437 -0.47 -19.13 -5.28
C ARG A 437 -0.99 -17.71 -5.06
N LEU A 438 -2.29 -17.54 -4.91
CA LEU A 438 -2.89 -16.24 -4.64
C LEU A 438 -2.44 -15.66 -3.30
N ALA A 439 -2.32 -16.50 -2.26
CA ALA A 439 -1.79 -16.09 -0.97
C ALA A 439 -0.30 -15.71 -1.02
N ALA A 440 0.48 -16.36 -1.88
CA ALA A 440 1.89 -16.00 -2.09
C ALA A 440 2.05 -14.64 -2.80
N GLU A 441 1.12 -14.30 -3.69
CA GLU A 441 1.10 -13.02 -4.39
C GLU A 441 0.64 -11.86 -3.50
N ASP A 442 -0.28 -12.11 -2.58
CA ASP A 442 -0.95 -11.09 -1.77
C ASP A 442 -0.82 -11.39 -0.27
N PRO A 443 0.09 -10.72 0.44
CA PRO A 443 0.27 -10.90 1.88
C PRO A 443 -0.91 -10.47 2.75
N SER A 444 -1.86 -9.68 2.24
CA SER A 444 -3.10 -9.31 2.94
C SER A 444 -4.21 -10.35 2.79
N PHE A 445 -3.99 -11.34 1.93
CA PHE A 445 -4.88 -12.45 1.72
C PHE A 445 -4.40 -13.68 2.51
N ARG A 446 -5.28 -14.26 3.32
CA ARG A 446 -4.98 -15.42 4.17
C ARG A 446 -5.91 -16.58 3.83
N VAL A 447 -5.36 -17.79 3.93
CA VAL A 447 -6.10 -19.05 3.74
C VAL A 447 -5.86 -19.92 4.96
N ARG A 448 -6.92 -20.45 5.54
CA ARG A 448 -6.86 -21.41 6.64
C ARG A 448 -7.91 -22.49 6.48
N SER A 449 -7.64 -23.65 7.03
CA SER A 449 -8.65 -24.70 7.19
C SER A 449 -9.25 -24.59 8.57
N ASP A 450 -10.58 -24.66 8.64
CA ASP A 450 -11.28 -24.75 9.91
C ASP A 450 -11.34 -26.22 10.32
N GLU A 451 -10.69 -26.57 11.40
CA GLU A 451 -10.58 -27.95 11.87
C GLU A 451 -11.93 -28.53 12.34
N GLU A 452 -12.84 -27.69 12.82
CA GLU A 452 -14.15 -28.13 13.29
C GLU A 452 -15.13 -28.41 12.14
N SER A 453 -15.19 -27.50 11.18
CA SER A 453 -16.13 -27.61 10.04
C SER A 453 -15.52 -28.31 8.81
N GLY A 454 -14.20 -28.43 8.77
CA GLY A 454 -13.46 -28.91 7.59
C GLY A 454 -13.50 -27.97 6.39
N GLN A 455 -14.03 -26.76 6.57
CA GLN A 455 -14.13 -25.76 5.51
C GLN A 455 -12.80 -25.02 5.30
N THR A 456 -12.57 -24.60 4.06
CA THR A 456 -11.50 -23.66 3.74
C THR A 456 -12.01 -22.24 3.91
N ILE A 457 -11.33 -21.46 4.74
CA ILE A 457 -11.68 -20.06 5.02
C ILE A 457 -10.66 -19.16 4.34
N ILE A 458 -11.13 -18.20 3.55
CA ILE A 458 -10.33 -17.13 2.98
C ILE A 458 -10.62 -15.82 3.71
N ALA A 459 -9.61 -15.01 3.92
CA ALA A 459 -9.72 -13.73 4.61
C ALA A 459 -9.00 -12.62 3.83
N GLY A 460 -9.56 -11.43 3.80
CA GLY A 460 -9.05 -10.29 3.06
C GLY A 460 -9.48 -8.94 3.63
N MET A 461 -9.19 -7.88 2.90
CA MET A 461 -9.37 -6.49 3.35
C MET A 461 -10.79 -5.95 3.11
N GLY A 462 -11.59 -6.62 2.31
CA GLY A 462 -12.96 -6.20 2.01
C GLY A 462 -13.67 -7.17 1.08
N GLU A 463 -14.96 -6.94 0.86
CA GLU A 463 -15.80 -7.81 0.01
C GLU A 463 -15.29 -7.85 -1.42
N LEU A 464 -14.93 -6.70 -1.99
CA LEU A 464 -14.40 -6.62 -3.35
C LEU A 464 -13.09 -7.38 -3.49
N HIS A 465 -12.21 -7.29 -2.50
CA HIS A 465 -10.94 -8.03 -2.48
C HIS A 465 -11.19 -9.55 -2.60
N LEU A 466 -12.06 -10.09 -1.77
CA LEU A 466 -12.38 -11.52 -1.79
C LEU A 466 -13.15 -11.94 -3.05
N GLU A 467 -14.05 -11.11 -3.56
CA GLU A 467 -14.76 -11.34 -4.82
C GLU A 467 -13.79 -11.48 -5.99
N ILE A 468 -12.79 -10.60 -6.07
CA ILE A 468 -11.75 -10.65 -7.11
C ILE A 468 -10.89 -11.92 -6.98
N ILE A 469 -10.53 -12.33 -5.77
CA ILE A 469 -9.78 -13.56 -5.52
C ILE A 469 -10.56 -14.78 -6.02
N VAL A 470 -11.84 -14.87 -5.71
CA VAL A 470 -12.71 -15.98 -6.15
C VAL A 470 -12.86 -16.00 -7.67
N ASP A 471 -13.03 -14.85 -8.28
CA ASP A 471 -13.11 -14.72 -9.74
C ASP A 471 -11.78 -15.07 -10.42
N ARG A 472 -10.64 -14.73 -9.84
CA ARG A 472 -9.32 -15.15 -10.30
C ARG A 472 -9.14 -16.67 -10.23
N MET A 473 -9.62 -17.33 -9.19
CA MET A 473 -9.60 -18.80 -9.13
C MET A 473 -10.32 -19.43 -10.33
N LYS A 474 -11.47 -18.87 -10.70
CA LYS A 474 -12.24 -19.34 -11.85
C LYS A 474 -11.53 -19.09 -13.17
N ARG A 475 -11.05 -17.88 -13.39
CA ARG A 475 -10.48 -17.45 -14.69
C ARG A 475 -9.06 -17.96 -14.92
N GLU A 476 -8.20 -17.87 -13.91
CA GLU A 476 -6.77 -18.21 -14.07
C GLU A 476 -6.48 -19.68 -13.78
N PHE A 477 -7.23 -20.30 -12.86
CA PHE A 477 -6.99 -21.67 -12.40
C PHE A 477 -8.09 -22.65 -12.79
N ASN A 478 -9.13 -22.16 -13.45
CA ASN A 478 -10.29 -22.96 -13.84
C ASN A 478 -10.92 -23.76 -12.67
N VAL A 479 -11.07 -23.10 -11.53
CA VAL A 479 -11.67 -23.64 -10.30
C VAL A 479 -12.95 -22.87 -9.97
N GLU A 480 -14.06 -23.57 -9.93
CA GLU A 480 -15.31 -23.01 -9.45
C GLU A 480 -15.56 -23.39 -7.98
N ALA A 481 -15.92 -22.40 -7.17
CA ALA A 481 -16.17 -22.57 -5.75
C ALA A 481 -17.54 -21.99 -5.35
N ASN A 482 -18.16 -22.62 -4.34
CA ASN A 482 -19.28 -22.04 -3.62
C ASN A 482 -18.72 -21.15 -2.50
N VAL A 483 -19.26 -19.95 -2.37
CA VAL A 483 -18.79 -18.96 -1.41
C VAL A 483 -19.86 -18.68 -0.38
N GLY A 484 -19.51 -18.76 0.89
CA GLY A 484 -20.38 -18.41 2.00
C GLY A 484 -20.54 -16.90 2.17
N LYS A 485 -21.40 -16.47 3.09
CA LYS A 485 -21.57 -15.04 3.41
C LYS A 485 -20.33 -14.49 4.08
N PRO A 486 -19.97 -13.22 3.82
CA PRO A 486 -18.88 -12.56 4.52
C PRO A 486 -19.10 -12.54 6.03
N GLN A 487 -18.04 -12.77 6.78
CA GLN A 487 -18.03 -12.73 8.24
C GLN A 487 -16.91 -11.85 8.75
N VAL A 488 -17.16 -11.17 9.86
CA VAL A 488 -16.19 -10.32 10.49
C VAL A 488 -15.09 -11.15 11.16
N ALA A 489 -13.84 -10.78 10.95
CA ALA A 489 -12.70 -11.36 11.62
C ALA A 489 -12.50 -10.70 12.98
N TYR A 490 -13.14 -11.25 14.03
CA TYR A 490 -12.96 -10.81 15.40
C TYR A 490 -11.59 -11.22 15.96
N ARG A 491 -11.17 -10.58 17.05
CA ARG A 491 -9.98 -10.90 17.82
C ARG A 491 -10.35 -10.98 19.31
N GLU A 492 -9.43 -11.51 20.10
CA GLU A 492 -9.55 -11.51 21.57
C GLU A 492 -8.33 -10.81 22.16
N THR A 493 -8.46 -10.28 23.36
CA THR A 493 -7.36 -9.74 24.16
C THR A 493 -7.70 -9.82 25.63
N ILE A 494 -6.75 -9.47 26.47
CA ILE A 494 -6.89 -9.43 27.93
C ILE A 494 -6.83 -7.99 28.43
N ARG A 495 -7.47 -7.71 29.55
CA ARG A 495 -7.52 -6.38 30.16
C ARG A 495 -6.76 -6.24 31.47
N GLN A 496 -6.42 -7.35 32.11
CA GLN A 496 -5.77 -7.36 33.40
C GLN A 496 -4.49 -8.18 33.37
N LYS A 497 -3.54 -7.77 34.20
CA LYS A 497 -2.35 -8.52 34.49
C LYS A 497 -2.68 -9.65 35.51
N VAL A 498 -2.25 -10.84 35.21
CA VAL A 498 -2.34 -12.00 36.14
C VAL A 498 -0.95 -12.57 36.32
N VAL A 499 -0.59 -12.77 37.56
CA VAL A 499 0.73 -13.27 37.98
C VAL A 499 0.68 -14.71 38.47
N ASP A 500 1.76 -15.44 38.24
CA ASP A 500 2.03 -16.78 38.79
C ASP A 500 0.90 -17.79 38.56
N VAL A 501 0.45 -17.92 37.31
CA VAL A 501 -0.54 -18.92 36.91
C VAL A 501 0.16 -20.20 36.46
N ASP A 502 -0.19 -21.31 37.11
CA ASP A 502 0.36 -22.63 36.80
C ASP A 502 -0.27 -23.26 35.57
N GLY A 503 0.57 -23.85 34.73
CA GLY A 503 0.18 -24.78 33.68
C GLY A 503 0.89 -26.10 33.87
N LYS A 504 0.13 -27.16 34.08
CA LYS A 504 0.67 -28.54 34.28
C LYS A 504 0.09 -29.51 33.27
N PHE A 505 0.96 -30.32 32.73
CA PHE A 505 0.57 -31.45 31.91
C PHE A 505 1.26 -32.70 32.51
N VAL A 506 0.46 -33.55 33.13
CA VAL A 506 0.91 -34.79 33.72
C VAL A 506 0.08 -35.94 33.18
N ARG A 507 0.73 -36.89 32.55
CA ARG A 507 0.09 -38.10 32.02
C ARG A 507 0.90 -39.32 32.36
N GLN A 508 0.28 -40.26 33.04
CA GLN A 508 0.86 -41.60 33.32
C GLN A 508 -0.03 -42.65 32.69
N SER A 509 0.48 -43.37 31.69
CA SER A 509 -0.21 -44.51 31.07
C SER A 509 0.82 -45.64 30.90
N GLY A 510 0.84 -46.61 31.80
CA GLY A 510 1.50 -47.89 31.64
C GLY A 510 2.90 -47.95 31.01
N GLY A 511 3.80 -47.07 31.35
CA GLY A 511 5.13 -46.97 30.77
C GLY A 511 5.78 -45.61 31.10
N LYS A 512 6.52 -45.02 30.18
CA LYS A 512 7.14 -43.71 30.31
C LYS A 512 6.04 -42.64 30.41
N GLY A 513 5.99 -41.91 31.52
CA GLY A 513 5.01 -40.83 31.72
C GLY A 513 5.35 -39.55 30.93
N GLN A 514 4.51 -38.54 31.07
CA GLN A 514 4.75 -37.19 30.57
C GLN A 514 4.56 -36.15 31.67
N TYR A 515 5.51 -35.26 31.81
CA TYR A 515 5.49 -34.20 32.81
C TYR A 515 5.99 -32.87 32.24
N GLY A 516 5.16 -31.84 32.32
CA GLY A 516 5.53 -30.46 32.03
C GLY A 516 4.87 -29.53 33.04
N HIS A 517 5.61 -28.56 33.55
CA HIS A 517 5.09 -27.54 34.46
C HIS A 517 5.71 -26.19 34.16
N VAL A 518 4.87 -25.23 33.96
CA VAL A 518 5.24 -23.82 33.68
C VAL A 518 4.40 -22.88 34.55
N VAL A 519 4.97 -21.74 34.89
CA VAL A 519 4.28 -20.67 35.62
C VAL A 519 4.39 -19.39 34.78
N PHE A 520 3.26 -18.81 34.44
CA PHE A 520 3.19 -17.62 33.61
C PHE A 520 2.70 -16.40 34.38
N THR A 521 3.26 -15.26 34.03
CA THR A 521 2.68 -13.95 34.25
C THR A 521 2.22 -13.41 32.87
N VAL A 522 0.94 -13.11 32.72
CA VAL A 522 0.39 -12.52 31.49
C VAL A 522 -0.07 -11.09 31.75
N GLU A 523 0.20 -10.22 30.83
CA GLU A 523 -0.20 -8.82 30.92
C GLU A 523 -0.62 -8.27 29.56
N PRO A 524 -1.58 -7.32 29.52
CA PRO A 524 -1.96 -6.66 28.30
C PRO A 524 -0.83 -5.77 27.78
N GLN A 525 -0.73 -5.67 26.46
CA GLN A 525 0.11 -4.70 25.78
C GLN A 525 -0.75 -3.58 25.16
N GLU A 526 -0.10 -2.51 24.73
CA GLU A 526 -0.76 -1.47 23.97
C GLU A 526 -1.31 -2.01 22.64
N PRO A 527 -2.47 -1.49 22.18
CA PRO A 527 -3.06 -1.91 20.90
C PRO A 527 -2.06 -1.88 19.75
N GLY A 528 -2.01 -2.97 18.98
CA GLY A 528 -1.13 -3.09 17.82
C GLY A 528 0.28 -3.62 18.10
N LYS A 529 0.68 -3.81 19.37
CA LYS A 529 2.01 -4.35 19.71
C LYS A 529 2.15 -5.87 19.52
N GLY A 530 1.04 -6.58 19.35
CA GLY A 530 1.07 -8.01 19.11
C GLY A 530 1.48 -8.84 20.31
N PHE A 531 2.28 -9.88 20.07
CA PHE A 531 2.70 -10.84 21.08
C PHE A 531 4.18 -10.68 21.44
N GLU A 532 4.47 -10.73 22.73
CA GLU A 532 5.83 -10.79 23.28
C GLU A 532 5.95 -11.94 24.26
N PHE A 533 6.99 -12.75 24.10
CA PHE A 533 7.36 -13.81 25.03
C PHE A 533 8.65 -13.45 25.73
N VAL A 534 8.66 -13.54 27.06
CA VAL A 534 9.83 -13.25 27.88
C VAL A 534 10.20 -14.49 28.71
N ASP A 535 11.45 -14.93 28.60
CA ASP A 535 12.05 -15.96 29.45
C ASP A 535 12.68 -15.28 30.66
N ALA A 536 12.06 -15.46 31.82
CA ALA A 536 12.55 -14.99 33.11
C ALA A 536 12.97 -16.13 34.04
N ILE A 537 13.25 -17.31 33.50
CA ILE A 537 13.67 -18.48 34.29
C ILE A 537 15.02 -18.24 34.96
N LYS A 538 15.08 -18.57 36.26
CA LYS A 538 16.29 -18.55 37.07
C LYS A 538 16.58 -19.94 37.61
N GLY A 539 17.87 -20.27 37.73
CA GLY A 539 18.30 -21.52 38.33
C GLY A 539 18.02 -22.82 37.57
N GLY A 540 17.65 -22.69 36.27
CA GLY A 540 17.44 -23.85 35.40
C GLY A 540 16.25 -24.72 35.79
N VAL A 541 15.26 -24.18 36.48
CA VAL A 541 14.03 -24.90 36.91
C VAL A 541 13.20 -25.41 35.73
N VAL A 542 13.31 -24.75 34.56
CA VAL A 542 12.90 -25.25 33.26
C VAL A 542 14.17 -25.35 32.41
N PRO A 543 14.55 -26.55 31.93
CA PRO A 543 15.69 -26.69 31.03
C PRO A 543 15.57 -25.83 29.77
N ARG A 544 16.67 -25.22 29.38
CA ARG A 544 16.69 -24.29 28.20
C ARG A 544 16.20 -24.95 26.94
N GLU A 545 16.43 -26.25 26.79
CA GLU A 545 15.97 -27.02 25.62
C GLU A 545 14.44 -27.07 25.46
N TYR A 546 13.69 -26.90 26.56
CA TYR A 546 12.22 -26.94 26.56
C TYR A 546 11.56 -25.56 26.43
N ILE A 547 12.29 -24.46 26.58
CA ILE A 547 11.75 -23.10 26.50
C ILE A 547 11.19 -22.79 25.12
N PRO A 548 11.83 -23.17 23.99
CA PRO A 548 11.22 -23.02 22.66
C PRO A 548 9.88 -23.75 22.50
N ALA A 549 9.75 -24.93 23.13
CA ALA A 549 8.47 -25.68 23.11
C ALA A 549 7.38 -24.96 23.91
N VAL A 550 7.74 -24.30 25.02
CA VAL A 550 6.83 -23.47 25.82
C VAL A 550 6.32 -22.28 24.97
N GLU A 551 7.21 -21.58 24.30
CA GLU A 551 6.86 -20.48 23.44
C GLU A 551 5.94 -20.92 22.28
N LYS A 552 6.24 -22.02 21.62
CA LYS A 552 5.38 -22.61 20.59
C LYS A 552 3.99 -22.97 21.12
N GLY A 553 3.91 -23.51 22.32
CA GLY A 553 2.64 -23.81 23.00
C GLY A 553 1.81 -22.57 23.26
N VAL A 554 2.42 -21.49 23.71
CA VAL A 554 1.75 -20.20 23.90
C VAL A 554 1.24 -19.66 22.59
N ILE A 555 2.04 -19.67 21.52
CA ILE A 555 1.64 -19.22 20.18
C ILE A 555 0.44 -20.03 19.67
N GLU A 556 0.46 -21.33 19.81
CA GLU A 556 -0.67 -22.19 19.42
C GLU A 556 -1.94 -21.86 20.21
N ALA A 557 -1.82 -21.62 21.51
CA ALA A 557 -2.95 -21.20 22.35
C ALA A 557 -3.50 -19.83 21.97
N LEU A 558 -2.64 -18.89 21.55
CA LEU A 558 -3.06 -17.59 21.02
C LEU A 558 -3.98 -17.74 19.81
N THR A 559 -3.67 -18.63 18.90
CA THR A 559 -4.46 -18.81 17.66
C THR A 559 -5.85 -19.42 17.93
N SER A 560 -6.02 -20.18 18.99
CA SER A 560 -7.29 -20.85 19.33
C SER A 560 -8.20 -20.04 20.26
N GLY A 561 -7.72 -18.93 20.80
CA GLY A 561 -8.50 -18.06 21.69
C GLY A 561 -8.94 -18.71 23.00
N VAL A 562 -9.67 -17.97 23.81
CA VAL A 562 -10.19 -18.43 25.12
C VAL A 562 -11.67 -18.14 25.32
N LEU A 563 -12.25 -17.21 24.58
CA LEU A 563 -13.68 -16.85 24.67
C LEU A 563 -14.52 -17.46 23.55
N ALA A 564 -14.11 -17.25 22.32
CA ALA A 564 -14.90 -17.62 21.14
C ALA A 564 -14.05 -18.24 20.02
N GLY A 565 -12.81 -18.59 20.29
CA GLY A 565 -11.92 -19.24 19.34
C GLY A 565 -11.28 -18.28 18.35
N TYR A 566 -11.28 -16.97 18.61
CA TYR A 566 -10.59 -15.99 17.80
C TYR A 566 -9.16 -15.76 18.30
N PRO A 567 -8.22 -15.35 17.41
CA PRO A 567 -6.85 -15.10 17.82
C PRO A 567 -6.74 -14.07 18.95
N VAL A 568 -5.91 -14.37 19.94
CA VAL A 568 -5.58 -13.44 21.03
C VAL A 568 -4.42 -12.55 20.60
N VAL A 569 -4.56 -11.25 20.75
CA VAL A 569 -3.58 -10.24 20.35
C VAL A 569 -3.23 -9.32 21.52
N ASP A 570 -2.11 -8.61 21.40
CA ASP A 570 -1.66 -7.56 22.34
C ASP A 570 -1.47 -8.08 23.77
N VAL A 571 -0.73 -9.17 23.89
CA VAL A 571 -0.40 -9.79 25.16
C VAL A 571 1.12 -10.02 25.31
N LYS A 572 1.60 -9.88 26.53
CA LYS A 572 2.94 -10.23 26.93
C LYS A 572 2.89 -11.40 27.90
N VAL A 573 3.59 -12.47 27.58
CA VAL A 573 3.67 -13.68 28.40
C VAL A 573 5.09 -13.80 28.92
N THR A 574 5.23 -13.84 30.25
CA THR A 574 6.50 -14.04 30.92
C THR A 574 6.52 -15.43 31.60
N LEU A 575 7.46 -16.27 31.19
CA LEU A 575 7.72 -17.53 31.85
C LEU A 575 8.58 -17.27 33.08
N THR A 576 7.98 -17.36 34.28
CA THR A 576 8.63 -16.98 35.56
C THR A 576 9.20 -18.13 36.32
N PHE A 577 8.56 -19.31 36.24
CA PHE A 577 8.93 -20.49 36.97
C PHE A 577 8.43 -21.76 36.26
N GLY A 578 8.81 -22.89 36.77
CA GLY A 578 8.36 -24.20 36.33
C GLY A 578 9.10 -25.30 37.04
N SER A 579 8.83 -26.53 36.66
CA SER A 579 9.57 -27.71 37.18
C SER A 579 9.60 -28.80 36.12
N TYR A 580 10.55 -29.67 36.19
CA TYR A 580 10.71 -30.79 35.28
C TYR A 580 10.96 -32.09 36.04
N HIS A 581 10.79 -33.19 35.35
CA HIS A 581 11.08 -34.53 35.83
C HIS A 581 12.11 -35.19 34.91
N ASP A 582 13.20 -35.69 35.46
CA ASP A 582 14.34 -36.19 34.71
C ASP A 582 14.00 -37.26 33.65
N VAL A 583 12.98 -38.06 33.87
CA VAL A 583 12.58 -39.16 33.01
C VAL A 583 11.39 -38.84 32.14
N ASP A 584 10.40 -38.11 32.66
CA ASP A 584 9.08 -37.93 32.06
C ASP A 584 8.92 -36.59 31.34
N SER A 585 9.86 -35.67 31.46
CA SER A 585 9.80 -34.38 30.75
C SER A 585 10.30 -34.51 29.33
N ASN A 586 9.55 -33.87 28.40
CA ASN A 586 9.88 -33.77 26.99
C ASN A 586 9.26 -32.49 26.40
N GLU A 587 9.61 -32.17 25.17
CA GLU A 587 9.11 -30.98 24.47
C GLU A 587 7.58 -30.95 24.37
N MET A 588 6.95 -32.08 24.07
CA MET A 588 5.49 -32.19 23.95
C MET A 588 4.80 -31.89 25.29
N ALA A 589 5.32 -32.39 26.39
CA ALA A 589 4.75 -32.15 27.72
C ALA A 589 4.83 -30.68 28.12
N PHE A 590 5.94 -30.00 27.83
CA PHE A 590 6.08 -28.57 28.07
C PHE A 590 5.21 -27.74 27.13
N LYS A 591 5.07 -28.12 25.87
CA LYS A 591 4.15 -27.48 24.92
C LYS A 591 2.70 -27.55 25.44
N MET A 592 2.24 -28.70 25.85
CA MET A 592 0.90 -28.91 26.42
C MET A 592 0.70 -28.15 27.73
N ALA A 593 1.70 -28.14 28.61
CA ALA A 593 1.66 -27.34 29.82
C ALA A 593 1.55 -25.85 29.56
N ALA A 594 2.26 -25.34 28.53
CA ALA A 594 2.19 -23.97 28.11
C ALA A 594 0.80 -23.60 27.55
N ILE A 595 0.19 -24.47 26.76
CA ILE A 595 -1.18 -24.26 26.22
C ILE A 595 -2.18 -24.15 27.38
N PHE A 596 -2.15 -25.08 28.33
CA PHE A 596 -3.06 -25.06 29.48
C PHE A 596 -2.81 -23.87 30.41
N GLY A 597 -1.55 -23.56 30.67
CA GLY A 597 -1.15 -22.42 31.51
C GLY A 597 -1.56 -21.08 30.93
N PHE A 598 -1.35 -20.89 29.66
CA PHE A 598 -1.76 -19.66 28.97
C PHE A 598 -3.29 -19.49 28.95
N LYS A 599 -4.02 -20.54 28.59
CA LYS A 599 -5.49 -20.50 28.55
C LYS A 599 -6.09 -20.19 29.93
N GLU A 600 -5.57 -20.80 30.96
CA GLU A 600 -5.99 -20.54 32.35
C GLU A 600 -5.70 -19.09 32.76
N ALA A 601 -4.49 -18.61 32.47
CA ALA A 601 -4.08 -17.23 32.74
C ALA A 601 -4.94 -16.22 31.97
N ALA A 602 -5.20 -16.44 30.70
CA ALA A 602 -6.02 -15.58 29.87
C ALA A 602 -7.46 -15.51 30.36
N ARG A 603 -8.04 -16.63 30.82
CA ARG A 603 -9.40 -16.66 31.40
C ARG A 603 -9.50 -15.82 32.66
N LYS A 604 -8.43 -15.79 33.49
CA LYS A 604 -8.37 -14.97 34.68
C LYS A 604 -8.05 -13.49 34.43
N ALA A 605 -7.58 -13.17 33.25
CA ALA A 605 -7.09 -11.83 32.87
C ALA A 605 -8.16 -10.93 32.26
N SER A 606 -9.44 -11.20 32.49
CA SER A 606 -10.58 -10.45 31.94
C SER A 606 -10.53 -10.38 30.41
N PRO A 607 -10.67 -11.53 29.73
CA PRO A 607 -10.62 -11.56 28.28
C PRO A 607 -11.84 -10.87 27.66
N VAL A 608 -11.61 -10.17 26.53
CA VAL A 608 -12.63 -9.43 25.80
C VAL A 608 -12.54 -9.71 24.31
N ILE A 609 -13.66 -9.53 23.60
CA ILE A 609 -13.72 -9.59 22.14
C ILE A 609 -13.37 -8.22 21.56
N LEU A 610 -12.52 -8.22 20.55
CA LEU A 610 -12.21 -7.04 19.73
C LEU A 610 -12.92 -7.13 18.39
N GLU A 611 -13.54 -6.03 17.98
CA GLU A 611 -14.18 -5.88 16.68
C GLU A 611 -13.44 -4.87 15.81
N PRO A 612 -13.36 -5.10 14.47
CA PRO A 612 -12.75 -4.13 13.58
C PRO A 612 -13.64 -2.90 13.43
N MET A 613 -13.04 -1.73 13.64
CA MET A 613 -13.66 -0.42 13.46
C MET A 613 -13.23 0.18 12.12
N MET A 614 -14.19 0.63 11.35
CA MET A 614 -14.00 1.21 10.04
C MET A 614 -14.05 2.74 10.12
N ALA A 615 -13.11 3.40 9.47
CA ALA A 615 -13.20 4.83 9.18
C ALA A 615 -14.12 5.02 7.97
N VAL A 616 -15.27 5.63 8.20
CA VAL A 616 -16.29 5.88 7.19
C VAL A 616 -16.38 7.37 6.93
N GLU A 617 -16.34 7.78 5.67
CA GLU A 617 -16.63 9.15 5.26
C GLU A 617 -17.75 9.13 4.23
N VAL A 618 -18.81 9.88 4.50
CA VAL A 618 -19.97 10.03 3.63
C VAL A 618 -20.01 11.44 3.07
N GLU A 619 -20.00 11.56 1.76
CA GLU A 619 -20.21 12.81 1.05
C GLU A 619 -21.69 12.90 0.61
N THR A 620 -22.42 13.87 1.13
CA THR A 620 -23.86 13.99 0.91
C THR A 620 -24.27 15.46 0.72
N PRO A 621 -25.35 15.72 -0.06
CA PRO A 621 -26.00 17.02 -0.03
C PRO A 621 -26.45 17.39 1.40
N GLU A 622 -26.43 18.65 1.72
CA GLU A 622 -26.74 19.16 3.07
C GLU A 622 -28.12 18.70 3.58
N ASP A 623 -29.11 18.60 2.69
CA ASP A 623 -30.47 18.17 3.02
C ASP A 623 -30.55 16.76 3.62
N TYR A 624 -29.59 15.91 3.32
CA TYR A 624 -29.54 14.52 3.80
C TYR A 624 -28.55 14.31 4.96
N ALA A 625 -27.79 15.32 5.33
CA ALA A 625 -26.74 15.19 6.35
C ALA A 625 -27.28 14.66 7.69
N GLY A 626 -28.44 15.18 8.15
CA GLY A 626 -29.07 14.70 9.37
C GLY A 626 -29.51 13.25 9.31
N THR A 627 -30.06 12.81 8.18
CA THR A 627 -30.49 11.42 7.95
C THR A 627 -29.28 10.48 7.94
N VAL A 628 -28.19 10.88 7.27
CA VAL A 628 -26.94 10.10 7.19
C VAL A 628 -26.32 9.96 8.59
N MET A 629 -26.22 11.04 9.35
CA MET A 629 -25.69 11.00 10.71
C MET A 629 -26.53 10.12 11.65
N GLY A 630 -27.85 10.21 11.56
CA GLY A 630 -28.78 9.36 12.31
C GLY A 630 -28.62 7.88 12.00
N ASP A 631 -28.48 7.54 10.73
CA ASP A 631 -28.25 6.15 10.30
C ASP A 631 -26.89 5.62 10.77
N LEU A 632 -25.81 6.38 10.63
CA LEU A 632 -24.50 6.00 11.15
C LEU A 632 -24.51 5.78 12.66
N SER A 633 -25.21 6.62 13.40
CA SER A 633 -25.39 6.46 14.84
C SER A 633 -26.19 5.19 15.19
N SER A 634 -27.22 4.87 14.42
CA SER A 634 -27.99 3.62 14.58
C SER A 634 -27.17 2.36 14.33
N ARG A 635 -26.08 2.47 13.56
CA ARG A 635 -25.09 1.42 13.29
C ARG A 635 -23.95 1.38 14.32
N ARG A 636 -24.17 1.86 15.50
CA ARG A 636 -23.17 2.02 16.56
C ARG A 636 -21.97 2.88 16.11
N GLY A 637 -22.18 3.76 15.15
CA GLY A 637 -21.16 4.67 14.65
C GLY A 637 -20.95 5.86 15.58
N MET A 638 -19.71 6.27 15.72
CA MET A 638 -19.31 7.48 16.42
C MET A 638 -18.96 8.53 15.40
N VAL A 639 -19.85 9.51 15.21
CA VAL A 639 -19.59 10.63 14.30
C VAL A 639 -18.50 11.50 14.90
N GLN A 640 -17.40 11.68 14.15
CA GLN A 640 -16.24 12.42 14.62
C GLN A 640 -16.20 13.86 14.12
N GLY A 641 -16.86 14.15 13.01
CA GLY A 641 -16.89 15.46 12.43
C GLY A 641 -17.76 15.55 11.19
N MET A 642 -18.09 16.77 10.83
CA MET A 642 -18.80 17.11 9.62
C MET A 642 -18.18 18.37 9.03
N ASP A 643 -17.63 18.27 7.84
CA ASP A 643 -16.98 19.36 7.15
C ASP A 643 -17.84 19.84 5.96
N ASP A 644 -17.82 21.13 5.71
CA ASP A 644 -18.42 21.69 4.51
C ASP A 644 -17.60 21.31 3.28
N MET A 645 -18.29 20.88 2.24
CA MET A 645 -17.67 20.59 0.95
C MET A 645 -17.63 21.83 0.09
N VAL A 646 -16.50 22.05 -0.58
CA VAL A 646 -16.38 23.10 -1.59
C VAL A 646 -17.26 22.71 -2.79
N GLY A 647 -18.25 23.56 -3.11
CA GLY A 647 -19.26 23.27 -4.13
C GLY A 647 -20.63 22.86 -3.57
N GLY A 648 -20.77 22.85 -2.25
CA GLY A 648 -22.01 22.52 -1.52
C GLY A 648 -22.08 21.06 -1.10
N GLY A 649 -22.67 20.80 0.05
CA GLY A 649 -22.78 19.49 0.67
C GLY A 649 -21.91 19.33 1.91
N LYS A 650 -21.98 18.17 2.53
CA LYS A 650 -21.29 17.84 3.77
C LYS A 650 -20.49 16.56 3.62
N ALA A 651 -19.29 16.51 4.20
CA ALA A 651 -18.50 15.31 4.40
C ALA A 651 -18.60 14.89 5.87
N ILE A 652 -19.20 13.74 6.13
CA ILE A 652 -19.43 13.22 7.48
C ILE A 652 -18.43 12.12 7.76
N LYS A 653 -17.62 12.29 8.79
CA LYS A 653 -16.61 11.29 9.23
C LYS A 653 -17.13 10.55 10.46
N ALA A 654 -17.04 9.23 10.44
CA ALA A 654 -17.46 8.39 11.55
C ALA A 654 -16.57 7.15 11.68
N GLU A 655 -16.51 6.63 12.90
CA GLU A 655 -16.00 5.27 13.15
C GLU A 655 -17.17 4.33 13.37
N VAL A 656 -17.27 3.30 12.58
CA VAL A 656 -18.39 2.35 12.61
C VAL A 656 -17.85 0.91 12.64
N PRO A 657 -18.41 0.02 13.49
CA PRO A 657 -18.03 -1.39 13.45
C PRO A 657 -18.33 -2.01 12.09
N LEU A 658 -17.40 -2.81 11.57
CA LEU A 658 -17.56 -3.47 10.27
C LEU A 658 -18.84 -4.31 10.20
N SER A 659 -19.21 -4.98 11.29
CA SER A 659 -20.43 -5.80 11.36
C SER A 659 -21.72 -5.04 11.04
N GLU A 660 -21.74 -3.73 11.29
CA GLU A 660 -22.89 -2.86 11.04
C GLU A 660 -22.89 -2.22 9.63
N MET A 661 -21.82 -2.43 8.86
CA MET A 661 -21.63 -1.80 7.55
C MET A 661 -22.07 -2.67 6.37
N PHE A 662 -22.37 -3.94 6.59
CA PHE A 662 -22.88 -4.79 5.53
C PHE A 662 -24.21 -4.25 4.99
N GLY A 663 -24.30 -4.12 3.66
CA GLY A 663 -25.49 -3.57 2.99
C GLY A 663 -25.64 -2.04 3.08
N TYR A 664 -24.67 -1.34 3.61
CA TYR A 664 -24.72 0.12 3.78
C TYR A 664 -24.87 0.88 2.46
N ALA A 665 -24.22 0.44 1.39
CA ALA A 665 -24.34 1.06 0.07
C ALA A 665 -25.81 1.16 -0.39
N THR A 666 -26.59 0.10 -0.22
CA THR A 666 -28.02 0.08 -0.56
C THR A 666 -28.83 1.01 0.34
N SER A 667 -28.58 0.98 1.65
CA SER A 667 -29.24 1.87 2.61
C SER A 667 -28.96 3.33 2.32
N LEU A 668 -27.73 3.68 2.04
CA LEU A 668 -27.32 5.05 1.73
C LEU A 668 -28.01 5.59 0.45
N ARG A 669 -28.06 4.76 -0.60
CA ARG A 669 -28.78 5.11 -1.84
C ARG A 669 -30.25 5.35 -1.61
N SER A 670 -30.90 4.51 -0.84
CA SER A 670 -32.33 4.66 -0.51
C SER A 670 -32.60 5.94 0.29
N GLN A 671 -31.75 6.27 1.24
CA GLN A 671 -31.92 7.44 2.10
C GLN A 671 -31.62 8.77 1.41
N THR A 672 -30.75 8.76 0.41
CA THR A 672 -30.25 9.98 -0.25
C THR A 672 -30.62 10.07 -1.72
N GLN A 673 -31.54 9.24 -2.18
CA GLN A 673 -31.96 9.17 -3.59
C GLN A 673 -30.78 9.03 -4.58
N GLY A 674 -29.76 8.27 -4.18
CA GLY A 674 -28.57 8.04 -4.95
C GLY A 674 -27.58 9.21 -5.01
N ARG A 675 -27.78 10.27 -4.23
CA ARG A 675 -26.95 11.47 -4.26
C ARG A 675 -25.73 11.44 -3.36
N ALA A 676 -25.69 10.54 -2.37
CA ALA A 676 -24.55 10.41 -1.48
C ALA A 676 -23.62 9.27 -1.94
N THR A 677 -22.34 9.46 -1.67
CA THR A 677 -21.30 8.45 -1.83
C THR A 677 -20.56 8.25 -0.51
N TYR A 678 -19.97 7.09 -0.31
CA TYR A 678 -19.16 6.84 0.88
C TYR A 678 -17.89 6.07 0.54
N THR A 679 -16.93 6.22 1.44
CA THR A 679 -15.72 5.39 1.46
C THR A 679 -15.57 4.79 2.84
N MET A 680 -14.97 3.62 2.91
CA MET A 680 -14.76 2.88 4.14
C MET A 680 -13.40 2.20 4.10
N GLU A 681 -12.62 2.38 5.17
CA GLU A 681 -11.33 1.69 5.33
C GLU A 681 -11.18 1.19 6.77
N PHE A 682 -10.42 0.12 6.96
CA PHE A 682 -10.08 -0.37 8.29
C PHE A 682 -9.24 0.66 9.05
N LYS A 683 -9.57 0.91 10.31
CA LYS A 683 -8.83 1.83 11.17
C LYS A 683 -8.10 1.11 12.31
N HIS A 684 -8.83 0.45 13.18
CA HIS A 684 -8.29 -0.29 14.32
C HIS A 684 -9.29 -1.32 14.85
N TYR A 685 -8.84 -2.18 15.74
CA TYR A 685 -9.71 -3.01 16.57
C TYR A 685 -10.08 -2.29 17.86
N ALA A 686 -11.32 -2.41 18.28
CA ALA A 686 -11.83 -1.88 19.56
C ALA A 686 -12.62 -2.94 20.31
N GLU A 687 -12.70 -2.80 21.62
CA GLU A 687 -13.49 -3.69 22.47
C GLU A 687 -14.98 -3.65 22.09
N ALA A 688 -15.54 -4.81 21.80
CA ALA A 688 -16.97 -4.95 21.51
C ALA A 688 -17.79 -4.69 22.79
N PRO A 689 -18.93 -4.00 22.69
CA PRO A 689 -19.86 -3.87 23.81
C PRO A 689 -20.28 -5.24 24.34
N ARG A 690 -20.62 -5.32 25.63
CA ARG A 690 -20.91 -6.58 26.29
C ARG A 690 -22.00 -7.40 25.61
N ASN A 691 -23.10 -6.77 25.20
CA ASN A 691 -24.20 -7.43 24.49
C ASN A 691 -23.76 -7.99 23.14
N VAL A 692 -22.91 -7.28 22.42
CA VAL A 692 -22.34 -7.72 21.13
C VAL A 692 -21.38 -8.89 21.34
N ALA A 693 -20.50 -8.79 22.34
CA ALA A 693 -19.56 -9.86 22.69
C ALA A 693 -20.28 -11.15 23.11
N GLU A 694 -21.32 -11.06 23.93
CA GLU A 694 -22.15 -12.19 24.34
C GLU A 694 -22.85 -12.87 23.14
N ALA A 695 -23.36 -12.09 22.20
CA ALA A 695 -23.96 -12.61 20.97
C ALA A 695 -22.93 -13.35 20.09
N ILE A 696 -21.72 -12.82 19.96
CA ILE A 696 -20.62 -13.45 19.20
C ILE A 696 -20.22 -14.78 19.85
N VAL A 697 -20.02 -14.81 21.15
CA VAL A 697 -19.68 -16.03 21.90
C VAL A 697 -20.77 -17.08 21.75
N ALA A 698 -22.04 -16.67 21.88
CA ALA A 698 -23.18 -17.58 21.74
C ALA A 698 -23.33 -18.15 20.30
N SER A 699 -23.03 -17.36 19.30
CA SER A 699 -23.07 -17.83 17.90
C SER A 699 -22.00 -18.89 17.61
N ARG A 700 -20.81 -18.72 18.19
CA ARG A 700 -19.71 -19.69 18.04
C ARG A 700 -19.95 -21.00 18.81
N ALA A 701 -20.64 -20.95 19.92
CA ALA A 701 -21.00 -22.14 20.69
C ALA A 701 -22.05 -23.01 19.99
N LYS A 702 -22.80 -22.46 19.04
CA LYS A 702 -23.82 -23.16 18.25
C LYS A 702 -23.30 -23.69 16.90
N ALA A 703 -22.17 -23.17 16.42
CA ALA A 703 -21.51 -23.62 15.21
C ALA A 703 -20.53 -24.75 15.51
#